data_0339f85e47dcb2915578184c1dcc2f47
#
_entry.id   0339f85e47dcb2915578184c1dcc2f47
#
_cell.length_a   1.000
_cell.length_b   1.000
_cell.length_c   1.000
_cell.angle_alpha   90.00
_cell.angle_beta   90.00
_cell.angle_gamma   90.00
#
_symmetry.space_group_name_H-M   'P 1'
#
loop_
_entity.id
_entity.type
_entity.pdbx_description
1 polymer ?
#
loop_
_entity_poly.entity_id
_entity_poly.type
_entity_poly.pdbx_seq_one_letter_code
_entity_poly.pdbx_strand_id
1 'polypeptide(L)'
;MEKEKFSYPVSLRRMQITDKFWKNEMELVRTEVIPYQWNALNDKVEGAAPSYCMHNFKVAAEMNRQKRKQGAAYKEPSYTYRGFEMLPEDPENLKDEFYGYVFQDTDFSKWVEAVGYSLTQHPDPDLEKVADAAIDIVCAAQQEDGYLDTYYIINGKDGIFTNLRDHHELYCMGHLIEGAVSYYEATGKDKLLHAAERFADYATDYFGPEEGKCKGYPGHEIAEMALVRLYEVTGKQKYLDLSRFFIDERGTKPYYFDKEHPETVKKGHENELRYSYYQAHLPVRQQDEAFGHAVRAVYLYSGMADIARITKDEELYQACVRLWNNVTKKKMYITGGIGATHLGEAFSFPYDLPNDTAYAETCASIGLMFWARRMLEIVPDAKYADIMERALYNGVLSGMALDGKSFFYVNPLEVLPEACHKDERKFHVKPVRQKWFGCACCPPNLARLISSIGSYAFTENEDTLFVHLYMGSNVEKTVNGKTVNVQMESDMPWEGNIKIRVQAENAKMTLALRIPGWCKNYKISGIEDAAQEEKDGYLYLKKVWNREETFCIDFPMEVQMFAASECVREDIGKAAIMRGPVVYCLEEKDNGKNLHELLVDTDMHASVSEGKICDTVVKMVETDGWRLTESGDAEETLYHMYQKPQKQKVRLHYIPYYTWANRGENEMQVWTRVQNP
;
A
#
# COMPACT_ATOMS: atom_id res chain seq x y z
N MET A 1 10.73 -22.05 -14.61
CA MET A 1 10.82 -21.80 -13.14
C MET A 1 10.86 -23.13 -12.40
N GLU A 2 11.79 -23.31 -11.48
CA GLU A 2 11.95 -24.57 -10.71
C GLU A 2 10.87 -24.64 -9.61
N LYS A 3 10.22 -25.81 -9.43
CA LYS A 3 9.14 -26.00 -8.45
C LYS A 3 9.54 -25.68 -6.99
N GLU A 4 10.83 -25.79 -6.67
CA GLU A 4 11.35 -25.62 -5.30
C GLU A 4 11.41 -24.16 -4.82
N LYS A 5 11.17 -23.19 -5.71
CA LYS A 5 11.25 -21.75 -5.39
C LYS A 5 9.92 -21.14 -4.97
N PHE A 6 8.78 -21.74 -5.30
CA PHE A 6 7.48 -21.17 -4.96
C PHE A 6 7.17 -21.31 -3.46
N SER A 7 6.63 -20.25 -2.90
CA SER A 7 6.10 -20.24 -1.54
C SER A 7 4.72 -19.58 -1.51
N TYR A 8 4.02 -19.73 -0.41
CA TYR A 8 2.67 -19.19 -0.21
C TYR A 8 2.61 -18.49 1.14
N PRO A 9 1.82 -17.43 1.32
CA PRO A 9 1.65 -16.79 2.62
C PRO A 9 1.15 -17.78 3.68
N VAL A 10 1.69 -17.67 4.88
CA VAL A 10 1.14 -18.41 6.02
C VAL A 10 -0.26 -17.84 6.32
N SER A 11 -1.25 -18.72 6.45
CA SER A 11 -2.61 -18.31 6.78
C SER A 11 -2.66 -17.56 8.10
N LEU A 12 -3.40 -16.44 8.15
CA LEU A 12 -3.61 -15.65 9.36
C LEU A 12 -4.23 -16.49 10.51
N ARG A 13 -4.92 -17.59 10.21
CA ARG A 13 -5.46 -18.51 11.22
C ARG A 13 -4.40 -19.37 11.90
N ARG A 14 -3.23 -19.52 11.27
CA ARG A 14 -2.11 -20.34 11.79
C ARG A 14 -0.98 -19.49 12.37
N MET A 15 -1.23 -18.22 12.56
CA MET A 15 -0.24 -17.32 13.13
C MET A 15 -0.89 -16.28 14.02
N GLN A 16 -0.13 -15.77 14.97
CA GLN A 16 -0.51 -14.69 15.86
C GLN A 16 0.67 -13.74 16.04
N ILE A 17 0.47 -12.45 15.83
CA ILE A 17 1.47 -11.41 16.14
C ILE A 17 1.42 -11.14 17.64
N THR A 18 2.58 -11.10 18.29
CA THR A 18 2.72 -11.02 19.74
C THR A 18 3.62 -9.89 20.22
N ASP A 19 4.43 -9.28 19.34
CA ASP A 19 5.26 -8.15 19.73
C ASP A 19 4.44 -6.91 20.06
N LYS A 20 5.04 -6.02 20.86
CA LYS A 20 4.37 -4.83 21.34
C LYS A 20 4.04 -3.83 20.22
N PHE A 21 4.95 -3.67 19.24
CA PHE A 21 4.80 -2.66 18.19
C PHE A 21 3.60 -3.00 17.28
N TRP A 22 3.65 -4.15 16.60
CA TRP A 22 2.61 -4.53 15.66
C TRP A 22 1.29 -4.88 16.32
N LYS A 23 1.33 -5.47 17.52
CA LYS A 23 0.10 -5.70 18.29
C LYS A 23 -0.63 -4.39 18.61
N ASN A 24 0.10 -3.32 18.96
CA ASN A 24 -0.50 -2.02 19.20
C ASN A 24 -1.07 -1.40 17.92
N GLU A 25 -0.37 -1.48 16.80
CA GLU A 25 -0.87 -0.97 15.51
C GLU A 25 -2.12 -1.71 15.04
N MET A 26 -2.12 -3.05 15.14
CA MET A 26 -3.30 -3.88 14.81
C MET A 26 -4.49 -3.59 15.75
N GLU A 27 -4.23 -3.41 17.05
CA GLU A 27 -5.25 -3.06 18.03
C GLU A 27 -5.81 -1.66 17.79
N LEU A 28 -4.97 -0.67 17.46
CA LEU A 28 -5.40 0.67 17.07
C LEU A 28 -6.32 0.61 15.84
N VAL A 29 -5.95 -0.18 14.83
CA VAL A 29 -6.80 -0.34 13.64
C VAL A 29 -8.14 -1.00 14.03
N ARG A 30 -8.12 -2.02 14.85
CA ARG A 30 -9.32 -2.76 15.27
C ARG A 30 -10.27 -1.89 16.08
N THR A 31 -9.76 -1.17 17.10
CA THR A 31 -10.59 -0.47 18.10
C THR A 31 -10.92 0.96 17.73
N GLU A 32 -10.08 1.62 16.96
CA GLU A 32 -10.27 3.03 16.60
C GLU A 32 -10.53 3.23 15.11
N VAL A 33 -9.67 2.69 14.23
CA VAL A 33 -9.71 3.02 12.80
C VAL A 33 -10.93 2.40 12.11
N ILE A 34 -11.21 1.12 12.29
CA ILE A 34 -12.35 0.43 11.67
C ILE A 34 -13.69 1.06 12.08
N PRO A 35 -13.96 1.32 13.39
CA PRO A 35 -15.16 2.03 13.81
C PRO A 35 -15.24 3.48 13.30
N TYR A 36 -14.11 4.19 13.29
CA TYR A 36 -14.03 5.54 12.76
C TYR A 36 -14.39 5.58 11.28
N GLN A 37 -13.82 4.68 10.49
CA GLN A 37 -14.11 4.58 9.04
C GLN A 37 -15.58 4.22 8.79
N TRP A 38 -16.17 3.34 9.58
CA TRP A 38 -17.61 3.06 9.48
C TRP A 38 -18.46 4.32 9.67
N ASN A 39 -18.08 5.17 10.61
CA ASN A 39 -18.75 6.47 10.79
C ASN A 39 -18.51 7.40 9.59
N ALA A 40 -17.30 7.42 9.01
CA ALA A 40 -17.00 8.22 7.83
C ALA A 40 -17.80 7.76 6.59
N LEU A 41 -17.93 6.44 6.37
CA LEU A 41 -18.75 5.87 5.28
C LEU A 41 -20.24 6.21 5.38
N ASN A 42 -20.71 6.55 6.58
CA ASN A 42 -22.07 6.99 6.87
C ASN A 42 -22.18 8.51 7.08
N ASP A 43 -21.15 9.27 6.73
CA ASP A 43 -21.10 10.74 6.80
C ASP A 43 -21.35 11.31 8.21
N LYS A 44 -20.87 10.60 9.27
CA LYS A 44 -21.08 10.94 10.69
C LYS A 44 -19.86 11.55 11.39
N VAL A 45 -18.77 11.78 10.68
CA VAL A 45 -17.56 12.38 11.25
C VAL A 45 -17.60 13.90 11.07
N GLU A 46 -17.73 14.61 12.16
CA GLU A 46 -17.80 16.07 12.14
C GLU A 46 -16.51 16.71 11.60
N GLY A 47 -16.66 17.63 10.64
CA GLY A 47 -15.56 18.35 10.00
C GLY A 47 -14.68 17.48 9.09
N ALA A 48 -15.16 16.29 8.70
CA ALA A 48 -14.55 15.47 7.66
C ALA A 48 -15.23 15.71 6.31
N ALA A 49 -14.52 15.43 5.20
CA ALA A 49 -15.15 15.36 3.88
C ALA A 49 -16.15 14.20 3.85
N PRO A 50 -17.32 14.34 3.21
CA PRO A 50 -18.31 13.28 3.10
C PRO A 50 -17.84 12.15 2.17
N SER A 51 -18.25 10.92 2.46
CA SER A 51 -18.00 9.73 1.64
C SER A 51 -19.16 9.44 0.67
N TYR A 52 -20.40 9.65 1.10
CA TYR A 52 -21.62 9.24 0.39
C TYR A 52 -21.72 7.74 0.05
N CYS A 53 -20.76 6.92 0.41
CA CYS A 53 -20.70 5.51 0.02
C CYS A 53 -21.97 4.75 0.43
N MET A 54 -22.33 4.77 1.71
CA MET A 54 -23.51 4.06 2.19
C MET A 54 -24.83 4.72 1.76
N HIS A 55 -24.83 6.02 1.43
CA HIS A 55 -25.96 6.70 0.79
C HIS A 55 -26.23 6.07 -0.59
N ASN A 56 -25.24 5.99 -1.45
CA ASN A 56 -25.35 5.46 -2.81
C ASN A 56 -25.88 4.01 -2.82
N PHE A 57 -25.35 3.14 -1.95
CA PHE A 57 -25.86 1.77 -1.82
C PHE A 57 -27.31 1.71 -1.37
N LYS A 58 -27.74 2.57 -0.43
CA LYS A 58 -29.14 2.64 0.02
C LYS A 58 -30.08 3.10 -1.10
N VAL A 59 -29.66 4.10 -1.89
CA VAL A 59 -30.42 4.58 -3.05
C VAL A 59 -30.58 3.47 -4.09
N ALA A 60 -29.49 2.79 -4.46
CA ALA A 60 -29.52 1.67 -5.41
C ALA A 60 -30.41 0.50 -4.91
N ALA A 61 -30.33 0.17 -3.62
CA ALA A 61 -31.18 -0.86 -3.01
C ALA A 61 -32.67 -0.48 -3.02
N GLU A 62 -32.99 0.78 -2.76
CA GLU A 62 -34.38 1.29 -2.84
C GLU A 62 -34.89 1.25 -4.27
N MET A 63 -34.08 1.61 -5.27
CA MET A 63 -34.46 1.48 -6.69
C MET A 63 -34.82 0.04 -7.04
N ASN A 64 -34.04 -0.95 -6.60
CA ASN A 64 -34.35 -2.36 -6.78
C ASN A 64 -35.64 -2.77 -6.07
N ARG A 65 -35.93 -2.23 -4.90
CA ARG A 65 -37.19 -2.46 -4.18
C ARG A 65 -38.38 -1.88 -4.97
N GLN A 66 -38.24 -0.67 -5.50
CA GLN A 66 -39.28 -0.03 -6.32
C GLN A 66 -39.51 -0.80 -7.63
N LYS A 67 -38.45 -1.25 -8.29
CA LYS A 67 -38.55 -2.09 -9.50
C LYS A 67 -39.34 -3.37 -9.24
N ARG A 68 -39.05 -4.08 -8.16
CA ARG A 68 -39.81 -5.29 -7.77
C ARG A 68 -41.29 -4.98 -7.46
N LYS A 69 -41.56 -3.86 -6.82
CA LYS A 69 -42.94 -3.44 -6.47
C LYS A 69 -43.77 -3.03 -7.69
N GLN A 70 -43.15 -2.32 -8.65
CA GLN A 70 -43.83 -1.76 -9.82
C GLN A 70 -43.85 -2.74 -11.01
N GLY A 71 -42.96 -3.74 -11.03
CA GLY A 71 -42.84 -4.69 -12.12
C GLY A 71 -42.64 -3.99 -13.47
N ALA A 72 -43.44 -4.36 -14.47
CA ALA A 72 -43.35 -3.80 -15.82
C ALA A 72 -43.67 -2.28 -15.93
N ALA A 73 -44.20 -1.67 -14.88
CA ALA A 73 -44.44 -0.21 -14.84
C ALA A 73 -43.22 0.60 -14.42
N TYR A 74 -42.18 -0.07 -13.86
CA TYR A 74 -40.94 0.59 -13.48
C TYR A 74 -40.21 1.09 -14.71
N LYS A 75 -39.79 2.35 -14.67
CA LYS A 75 -38.97 2.95 -15.73
C LYS A 75 -37.52 3.01 -15.26
N GLU A 76 -36.67 2.27 -15.92
CA GLU A 76 -35.22 2.38 -15.71
C GLU A 76 -34.75 3.79 -16.07
N PRO A 77 -33.82 4.38 -15.31
CA PRO A 77 -33.17 5.62 -15.69
C PRO A 77 -32.35 5.43 -16.97
N SER A 78 -32.43 6.38 -17.91
CA SER A 78 -31.49 6.43 -19.04
C SER A 78 -30.19 7.05 -18.60
N TYR A 79 -29.10 6.51 -19.10
CA TYR A 79 -27.76 6.98 -18.72
C TYR A 79 -27.61 8.47 -18.99
N THR A 80 -27.15 9.16 -17.96
CA THR A 80 -26.77 10.56 -18.02
C THR A 80 -25.38 10.69 -17.39
N TYR A 81 -24.42 11.16 -18.17
CA TYR A 81 -23.11 11.46 -17.66
C TYR A 81 -23.18 12.59 -16.62
N ARG A 82 -22.76 12.31 -15.39
CA ARG A 82 -22.80 13.26 -14.26
C ARG A 82 -21.44 13.78 -13.85
N GLY A 83 -20.36 13.40 -14.58
CA GLY A 83 -18.99 13.74 -14.22
C GLY A 83 -18.28 12.62 -13.46
N PHE A 84 -16.99 12.81 -13.27
CA PHE A 84 -16.12 11.90 -12.50
C PHE A 84 -16.37 12.03 -10.99
N GLU A 85 -16.61 13.26 -10.52
CA GLU A 85 -17.05 13.57 -9.17
C GLU A 85 -18.35 14.35 -9.21
N MET A 86 -19.34 13.89 -8.46
CA MET A 86 -20.57 14.59 -8.23
C MET A 86 -20.64 15.15 -6.83
N LEU A 87 -20.86 16.44 -6.70
CA LEU A 87 -21.16 17.09 -5.44
C LEU A 87 -22.65 17.45 -5.38
N PRO A 88 -23.31 17.32 -4.23
CA PRO A 88 -24.70 17.70 -4.09
C PRO A 88 -24.86 19.22 -4.20
N GLU A 89 -25.93 19.69 -4.89
CA GLU A 89 -26.30 21.10 -4.93
C GLU A 89 -26.68 21.63 -3.55
N ASP A 90 -27.35 20.79 -2.75
CA ASP A 90 -27.72 21.05 -1.35
C ASP A 90 -27.22 19.91 -0.45
N PRO A 91 -26.05 20.08 0.19
CA PRO A 91 -25.47 19.05 1.05
C PRO A 91 -26.30 18.69 2.30
N GLU A 92 -27.19 19.59 2.74
CA GLU A 92 -28.03 19.36 3.91
C GLU A 92 -29.28 18.54 3.57
N ASN A 93 -29.68 18.51 2.29
CA ASN A 93 -30.87 17.81 1.81
C ASN A 93 -30.53 16.91 0.61
N LEU A 94 -29.85 15.79 0.86
CA LEU A 94 -29.49 14.82 -0.18
C LEU A 94 -30.76 14.24 -0.83
N LYS A 95 -30.75 14.15 -2.16
CA LYS A 95 -31.78 13.49 -2.96
C LYS A 95 -31.42 12.02 -3.18
N ASP A 96 -32.36 11.24 -3.74
CA ASP A 96 -32.11 9.85 -4.18
C ASP A 96 -31.30 9.85 -5.49
N GLU A 97 -30.08 10.43 -5.44
CA GLU A 97 -29.13 10.58 -6.54
C GLU A 97 -27.77 10.02 -6.10
N PHE A 98 -26.88 9.79 -7.06
CA PHE A 98 -25.49 9.41 -6.80
C PHE A 98 -24.67 10.65 -6.41
N TYR A 99 -23.82 10.52 -5.38
CA TYR A 99 -22.90 11.55 -4.97
C TYR A 99 -21.48 10.97 -4.74
N GLY A 100 -20.48 11.85 -4.87
CA GLY A 100 -19.07 11.50 -4.74
C GLY A 100 -18.45 11.03 -6.05
N TYR A 101 -17.31 10.35 -5.95
CA TYR A 101 -16.55 9.86 -7.10
C TYR A 101 -17.14 8.59 -7.70
N VAL A 102 -16.94 8.36 -8.99
CA VAL A 102 -17.40 7.16 -9.72
C VAL A 102 -16.97 5.83 -9.08
N PHE A 103 -15.97 5.83 -8.19
CA PHE A 103 -15.47 4.67 -7.48
C PHE A 103 -15.85 4.61 -5.99
N GLN A 104 -16.85 5.38 -5.58
CA GLN A 104 -17.20 5.54 -4.16
C GLN A 104 -17.56 4.22 -3.46
N ASP A 105 -18.07 3.24 -4.21
CA ASP A 105 -18.39 1.88 -3.71
C ASP A 105 -17.19 1.17 -3.07
N THR A 106 -15.96 1.55 -3.46
CA THR A 106 -14.74 0.90 -2.95
C THR A 106 -14.43 1.25 -1.50
N ASP A 107 -14.99 2.33 -0.96
CA ASP A 107 -14.80 2.68 0.45
C ASP A 107 -15.37 1.59 1.35
N PHE A 108 -16.59 1.10 1.06
CA PHE A 108 -17.18 -0.06 1.74
C PHE A 108 -16.34 -1.33 1.52
N SER A 109 -15.95 -1.59 0.28
CA SER A 109 -15.25 -2.82 -0.10
C SER A 109 -13.93 -2.99 0.65
N LYS A 110 -13.13 -1.92 0.76
CA LYS A 110 -11.87 -1.91 1.51
C LYS A 110 -12.12 -1.96 3.03
N TRP A 111 -13.18 -1.31 3.51
CA TRP A 111 -13.55 -1.36 4.92
C TRP A 111 -13.91 -2.80 5.36
N VAL A 112 -14.77 -3.49 4.59
CA VAL A 112 -15.17 -4.87 4.93
C VAL A 112 -14.01 -5.85 4.79
N GLU A 113 -13.03 -5.57 3.91
CA GLU A 113 -11.79 -6.33 3.83
C GLU A 113 -10.98 -6.22 5.12
N ALA A 114 -10.81 -5.00 5.65
CA ALA A 114 -10.15 -4.78 6.94
C ALA A 114 -10.90 -5.46 8.10
N VAL A 115 -12.23 -5.41 8.10
CA VAL A 115 -13.08 -6.12 9.06
C VAL A 115 -12.83 -7.63 9.01
N GLY A 116 -12.81 -8.23 7.82
CA GLY A 116 -12.55 -9.67 7.65
C GLY A 116 -11.20 -10.08 8.25
N TYR A 117 -10.13 -9.36 7.92
CA TYR A 117 -8.81 -9.66 8.49
C TYR A 117 -8.78 -9.47 10.02
N SER A 118 -9.41 -8.41 10.53
CA SER A 118 -9.52 -8.18 11.98
C SER A 118 -10.25 -9.30 12.68
N LEU A 119 -11.40 -9.75 12.17
CA LEU A 119 -12.19 -10.86 12.72
C LEU A 119 -11.44 -12.20 12.68
N THR A 120 -10.57 -12.42 11.71
CA THR A 120 -9.73 -13.63 11.62
C THR A 120 -8.78 -13.73 12.82
N GLN A 121 -8.24 -12.62 13.29
CA GLN A 121 -7.32 -12.58 14.43
C GLN A 121 -8.03 -12.38 15.76
N HIS A 122 -9.11 -11.61 15.78
CA HIS A 122 -9.86 -11.21 16.97
C HIS A 122 -11.37 -11.33 16.71
N PRO A 123 -11.99 -12.48 16.99
CA PRO A 123 -13.44 -12.63 16.85
C PRO A 123 -14.19 -11.56 17.66
N ASP A 124 -15.07 -10.80 16.99
CA ASP A 124 -15.85 -9.71 17.57
C ASP A 124 -17.29 -9.78 17.03
N PRO A 125 -18.23 -10.35 17.81
CA PRO A 125 -19.61 -10.50 17.37
C PRO A 125 -20.37 -9.20 17.11
N ASP A 126 -19.98 -8.10 17.75
CA ASP A 126 -20.62 -6.80 17.54
C ASP A 126 -20.15 -6.17 16.22
N LEU A 127 -18.85 -6.24 15.92
CA LEU A 127 -18.30 -5.83 14.63
C LEU A 127 -18.84 -6.68 13.48
N GLU A 128 -18.92 -8.00 13.68
CA GLU A 128 -19.48 -8.93 12.70
C GLU A 128 -20.95 -8.59 12.38
N LYS A 129 -21.75 -8.26 13.39
CA LYS A 129 -23.15 -7.84 13.21
C LYS A 129 -23.27 -6.52 12.41
N VAL A 130 -22.37 -5.56 12.65
CA VAL A 130 -22.33 -4.30 11.88
C VAL A 130 -21.98 -4.59 10.43
N ALA A 131 -21.00 -5.47 10.18
CA ALA A 131 -20.60 -5.87 8.83
C ALA A 131 -21.71 -6.63 8.11
N ASP A 132 -22.40 -7.55 8.75
CA ASP A 132 -23.55 -8.26 8.18
C ASP A 132 -24.65 -7.30 7.74
N ALA A 133 -24.98 -6.32 8.56
CA ALA A 133 -26.00 -5.32 8.22
C ALA A 133 -25.58 -4.44 7.03
N ALA A 134 -24.30 -4.09 6.95
CA ALA A 134 -23.74 -3.35 5.81
C ALA A 134 -23.76 -4.20 4.52
N ILE A 135 -23.37 -5.47 4.62
CA ILE A 135 -23.41 -6.45 3.53
C ILE A 135 -24.85 -6.62 3.02
N ASP A 136 -25.84 -6.64 3.90
CA ASP A 136 -27.25 -6.74 3.52
C ASP A 136 -27.67 -5.55 2.64
N ILE A 137 -27.26 -4.33 2.96
CA ILE A 137 -27.55 -3.14 2.16
C ILE A 137 -26.86 -3.23 0.79
N VAL A 138 -25.58 -3.58 0.75
CA VAL A 138 -24.78 -3.69 -0.47
C VAL A 138 -25.34 -4.78 -1.40
N CYS A 139 -25.64 -5.96 -0.87
CA CYS A 139 -26.24 -7.05 -1.66
C CYS A 139 -27.65 -6.71 -2.16
N ALA A 140 -28.41 -5.88 -1.43
CA ALA A 140 -29.71 -5.41 -1.89
C ALA A 140 -29.63 -4.45 -3.09
N ALA A 141 -28.50 -3.78 -3.29
CA ALA A 141 -28.24 -2.91 -4.45
C ALA A 141 -27.93 -3.71 -5.73
N GLN A 142 -27.46 -4.98 -5.62
CA GLN A 142 -27.08 -5.79 -6.76
C GLN A 142 -28.24 -6.06 -7.70
N GLN A 143 -28.00 -5.94 -9.01
CA GLN A 143 -28.99 -6.19 -10.06
C GLN A 143 -29.23 -7.71 -10.25
N GLU A 144 -30.36 -8.05 -10.87
CA GLU A 144 -30.75 -9.46 -11.13
C GLU A 144 -29.74 -10.20 -12.03
N ASP A 145 -29.10 -9.48 -12.96
CA ASP A 145 -28.06 -9.99 -13.85
C ASP A 145 -26.68 -10.14 -13.16
N GLY A 146 -26.53 -9.67 -11.92
CA GLY A 146 -25.31 -9.74 -11.15
C GLY A 146 -24.48 -8.45 -11.12
N TYR A 147 -24.80 -7.46 -11.94
CA TYR A 147 -24.08 -6.20 -11.97
C TYR A 147 -24.21 -5.44 -10.63
N LEU A 148 -23.11 -4.82 -10.16
CA LEU A 148 -23.08 -4.07 -8.91
C LEU A 148 -22.06 -2.93 -8.98
N ASP A 149 -22.51 -1.78 -9.45
CA ASP A 149 -21.80 -0.50 -9.35
C ASP A 149 -22.85 0.59 -9.21
N THR A 150 -22.85 1.32 -8.10
CA THR A 150 -23.95 2.23 -7.75
C THR A 150 -24.02 3.42 -8.68
N TYR A 151 -22.88 3.88 -9.26
CA TYR A 151 -22.90 4.98 -10.21
C TYR A 151 -23.79 4.69 -11.43
N TYR A 152 -23.62 3.54 -12.08
CA TYR A 152 -24.43 3.20 -13.25
C TYR A 152 -25.83 2.70 -12.91
N ILE A 153 -25.99 2.04 -11.77
CA ILE A 153 -27.32 1.62 -11.31
C ILE A 153 -28.22 2.86 -11.13
N ILE A 154 -27.70 3.94 -10.54
CA ILE A 154 -28.45 5.15 -10.24
C ILE A 154 -28.58 6.06 -11.47
N ASN A 155 -27.54 6.19 -12.29
CA ASN A 155 -27.50 7.13 -13.41
C ASN A 155 -27.92 6.52 -14.77
N GLY A 156 -28.11 5.20 -14.87
CA GLY A 156 -28.55 4.52 -16.09
C GLY A 156 -27.62 3.40 -16.54
N LYS A 157 -28.14 2.18 -16.61
CA LYS A 157 -27.39 0.96 -16.94
C LYS A 157 -27.02 0.82 -18.42
N ASP A 158 -27.59 1.61 -19.30
CA ASP A 158 -27.22 1.70 -20.71
C ASP A 158 -25.84 2.34 -20.94
N GLY A 159 -25.25 2.91 -19.87
CA GLY A 159 -23.86 3.39 -19.82
C GLY A 159 -22.81 2.37 -19.32
N ILE A 160 -23.22 1.16 -18.90
CA ILE A 160 -22.31 0.15 -18.34
C ILE A 160 -21.16 -0.19 -19.33
N PHE A 161 -19.91 -0.16 -18.83
CA PHE A 161 -18.68 -0.47 -19.57
C PHE A 161 -18.45 0.39 -20.84
N THR A 162 -19.04 1.59 -20.91
CA THR A 162 -18.82 2.51 -22.03
C THR A 162 -17.65 3.45 -21.85
N ASN A 163 -17.06 3.54 -20.64
CA ASN A 163 -15.90 4.37 -20.32
C ASN A 163 -14.95 3.65 -19.36
N LEU A 164 -14.30 2.59 -19.84
CA LEU A 164 -13.34 1.82 -19.01
C LEU A 164 -12.08 2.61 -18.69
N ARG A 165 -11.68 3.54 -19.57
CA ARG A 165 -10.49 4.35 -19.40
C ARG A 165 -10.57 5.21 -18.13
N ASP A 166 -11.67 5.92 -17.94
CA ASP A 166 -11.79 6.95 -16.90
C ASP A 166 -12.68 6.51 -15.75
N HIS A 167 -13.73 5.71 -16.02
CA HIS A 167 -14.61 5.19 -14.98
C HIS A 167 -14.06 3.89 -14.37
N HIS A 168 -14.51 3.58 -13.17
CA HIS A 168 -13.86 2.64 -12.27
C HIS A 168 -14.69 1.39 -11.98
N GLU A 169 -15.57 0.95 -12.89
CA GLU A 169 -16.46 -0.21 -12.67
C GLU A 169 -15.69 -1.49 -12.32
N LEU A 170 -14.63 -1.81 -13.11
CA LEU A 170 -13.80 -2.98 -12.85
C LEU A 170 -12.91 -2.80 -11.62
N TYR A 171 -12.59 -1.56 -11.23
CA TYR A 171 -11.94 -1.24 -9.97
C TYR A 171 -12.89 -1.49 -8.80
N CYS A 172 -14.15 -1.08 -8.89
CA CYS A 172 -15.19 -1.37 -7.90
C CYS A 172 -15.40 -2.88 -7.75
N MET A 173 -15.49 -3.62 -8.87
CA MET A 173 -15.57 -5.09 -8.86
C MET A 173 -14.36 -5.72 -8.17
N GLY A 174 -13.15 -5.28 -8.50
CA GLY A 174 -11.92 -5.83 -7.91
C GLY A 174 -11.87 -5.66 -6.38
N HIS A 175 -12.17 -4.47 -5.87
CA HIS A 175 -12.22 -4.24 -4.42
C HIS A 175 -13.36 -5.00 -3.74
N LEU A 176 -14.51 -5.13 -4.38
CA LEU A 176 -15.61 -5.96 -3.86
C LEU A 176 -15.18 -7.40 -3.68
N ILE A 177 -14.47 -7.98 -4.67
CA ILE A 177 -13.92 -9.33 -4.59
C ILE A 177 -12.96 -9.47 -3.41
N GLU A 178 -12.01 -8.55 -3.26
CA GLU A 178 -11.03 -8.59 -2.15
C GLU A 178 -11.73 -8.56 -0.79
N GLY A 179 -12.70 -7.65 -0.60
CA GLY A 179 -13.48 -7.55 0.63
C GLY A 179 -14.34 -8.79 0.89
N ALA A 180 -14.97 -9.32 -0.15
CA ALA A 180 -15.84 -10.49 -0.06
C ALA A 180 -15.06 -11.76 0.33
N VAL A 181 -13.88 -11.97 -0.28
CA VAL A 181 -13.01 -13.10 0.04
C VAL A 181 -12.51 -13.00 1.47
N SER A 182 -12.03 -11.82 1.88
CA SER A 182 -11.56 -11.62 3.26
C SER A 182 -12.65 -11.92 4.29
N TYR A 183 -13.87 -11.43 4.08
CA TYR A 183 -14.98 -11.65 5.00
C TYR A 183 -15.41 -13.13 5.04
N TYR A 184 -15.46 -13.80 3.88
CA TYR A 184 -15.75 -15.24 3.79
C TYR A 184 -14.67 -16.08 4.50
N GLU A 185 -13.40 -15.81 4.26
CA GLU A 185 -12.30 -16.51 4.93
C GLU A 185 -12.35 -16.35 6.45
N ALA A 186 -12.79 -15.18 6.94
CA ALA A 186 -12.90 -14.89 8.37
C ALA A 186 -14.08 -15.61 9.04
N THR A 187 -15.26 -15.53 8.42
CA THR A 187 -16.54 -15.89 9.05
C THR A 187 -17.20 -17.14 8.52
N GLY A 188 -16.84 -17.59 7.31
CA GLY A 188 -17.52 -18.65 6.56
C GLY A 188 -18.85 -18.20 5.93
N LYS A 189 -19.24 -16.91 6.07
CA LYS A 189 -20.47 -16.36 5.48
C LYS A 189 -20.25 -15.98 4.03
N ASP A 190 -21.01 -16.54 3.12
CA ASP A 190 -20.78 -16.51 1.68
C ASP A 190 -21.64 -15.48 0.91
N LYS A 191 -22.53 -14.75 1.59
CA LYS A 191 -23.45 -13.84 0.94
C LYS A 191 -22.76 -12.77 0.08
N LEU A 192 -21.73 -12.11 0.62
CA LEU A 192 -20.96 -11.11 -0.12
C LEU A 192 -20.10 -11.77 -1.19
N LEU A 193 -19.53 -12.96 -0.91
CA LEU A 193 -18.77 -13.73 -1.89
C LEU A 193 -19.62 -14.08 -3.11
N HIS A 194 -20.86 -14.57 -2.90
CA HIS A 194 -21.77 -14.84 -4.00
C HIS A 194 -22.15 -13.57 -4.79
N ALA A 195 -22.27 -12.42 -4.12
CA ALA A 195 -22.50 -11.15 -4.83
C ALA A 195 -21.28 -10.76 -5.68
N ALA A 196 -20.07 -10.90 -5.17
CA ALA A 196 -18.83 -10.65 -5.90
C ALA A 196 -18.65 -11.64 -7.07
N GLU A 197 -18.96 -12.93 -6.88
CA GLU A 197 -18.96 -13.93 -7.95
C GLU A 197 -19.91 -13.56 -9.08
N ARG A 198 -21.13 -13.15 -8.76
CA ARG A 198 -22.14 -12.75 -9.78
C ARG A 198 -21.70 -11.53 -10.57
N PHE A 199 -21.02 -10.55 -9.92
CA PHE A 199 -20.46 -9.40 -10.65
C PHE A 199 -19.27 -9.81 -11.52
N ALA A 200 -18.38 -10.68 -11.02
CA ALA A 200 -17.31 -11.25 -11.81
C ALA A 200 -17.83 -12.10 -12.98
N ASP A 201 -18.93 -12.84 -12.80
CA ASP A 201 -19.61 -13.60 -13.85
C ASP A 201 -20.14 -12.66 -14.95
N TYR A 202 -20.81 -11.57 -14.57
CA TYR A 202 -21.25 -10.54 -15.50
C TYR A 202 -20.07 -9.98 -16.33
N ALA A 203 -18.92 -9.73 -15.69
CA ALA A 203 -17.72 -9.29 -16.38
C ALA A 203 -17.14 -10.40 -17.29
N THR A 204 -17.11 -11.67 -16.87
CA THR A 204 -16.63 -12.78 -17.71
C THR A 204 -17.51 -13.04 -18.94
N ASP A 205 -18.80 -12.74 -18.86
CA ASP A 205 -19.71 -12.84 -19.99
C ASP A 205 -19.49 -11.69 -21.00
N TYR A 206 -19.10 -10.52 -20.54
CA TYR A 206 -18.91 -9.32 -21.35
C TYR A 206 -17.51 -9.23 -21.98
N PHE A 207 -16.44 -9.54 -21.20
CA PHE A 207 -15.05 -9.41 -21.64
C PHE A 207 -14.44 -10.78 -21.97
N GLY A 208 -13.49 -10.80 -22.90
CA GLY A 208 -12.73 -12.00 -23.21
C GLY A 208 -12.19 -12.05 -24.63
N PRO A 209 -11.37 -13.07 -24.95
CA PRO A 209 -10.76 -13.22 -26.28
C PRO A 209 -11.73 -13.74 -27.34
N GLU A 210 -12.92 -14.23 -26.96
CA GLU A 210 -13.88 -14.83 -27.88
C GLU A 210 -14.51 -13.79 -28.82
N GLU A 211 -14.97 -14.21 -29.97
CA GLU A 211 -15.68 -13.35 -30.92
C GLU A 211 -16.97 -12.80 -30.27
N GLY A 212 -17.23 -11.53 -30.47
CA GLY A 212 -18.39 -10.83 -29.92
C GLY A 212 -18.19 -10.27 -28.51
N LYS A 213 -17.16 -10.69 -27.76
CA LYS A 213 -16.85 -10.09 -26.47
C LYS A 213 -16.01 -8.81 -26.58
N CYS A 214 -16.14 -7.93 -25.59
CA CYS A 214 -15.35 -6.71 -25.48
C CYS A 214 -13.87 -7.02 -25.24
N LYS A 215 -12.99 -6.33 -25.99
CA LYS A 215 -11.52 -6.44 -25.86
C LYS A 215 -10.95 -5.34 -24.96
N GLY A 216 -11.78 -4.74 -24.12
CA GLY A 216 -11.38 -3.74 -23.15
C GLY A 216 -10.70 -4.36 -21.92
N TYR A 217 -10.08 -3.50 -21.14
CA TYR A 217 -9.42 -3.81 -19.87
C TYR A 217 -9.60 -2.65 -18.87
N PRO A 218 -9.41 -2.84 -17.55
CA PRO A 218 -9.58 -1.78 -16.56
C PRO A 218 -8.69 -0.55 -16.86
N GLY A 219 -9.24 0.64 -16.76
CA GLY A 219 -8.45 1.88 -16.79
C GLY A 219 -7.69 2.06 -15.49
N HIS A 220 -8.28 1.65 -14.36
CA HIS A 220 -7.58 1.51 -13.07
C HIS A 220 -7.55 0.04 -12.65
N GLU A 221 -6.35 -0.45 -12.46
CA GLU A 221 -6.06 -1.85 -12.14
C GLU A 221 -6.39 -2.17 -10.68
N ILE A 222 -6.87 -3.33 -10.46
CA ILE A 222 -7.00 -4.20 -9.29
C ILE A 222 -7.75 -5.48 -9.66
N ALA A 223 -8.64 -5.41 -10.67
CA ALA A 223 -9.42 -6.57 -11.09
C ALA A 223 -8.52 -7.76 -11.41
N GLU A 224 -7.33 -7.52 -11.94
CA GLU A 224 -6.37 -8.56 -12.33
C GLU A 224 -5.96 -9.41 -11.12
N MET A 225 -5.50 -8.79 -10.03
CA MET A 225 -5.10 -9.56 -8.84
C MET A 225 -6.30 -10.08 -8.04
N ALA A 226 -7.40 -9.35 -8.00
CA ALA A 226 -8.61 -9.76 -7.29
C ALA A 226 -9.27 -11.00 -7.91
N LEU A 227 -9.30 -11.08 -9.24
CA LEU A 227 -9.80 -12.25 -9.97
C LEU A 227 -8.95 -13.50 -9.71
N VAL A 228 -7.62 -13.35 -9.56
CA VAL A 228 -6.76 -14.46 -9.14
C VAL A 228 -7.14 -14.93 -7.74
N ARG A 229 -7.33 -14.02 -6.81
CA ARG A 229 -7.76 -14.37 -5.45
C ARG A 229 -9.13 -15.07 -5.43
N LEU A 230 -10.08 -14.61 -6.26
CA LEU A 230 -11.37 -15.25 -6.42
C LEU A 230 -11.23 -16.68 -7.01
N TYR A 231 -10.33 -16.86 -7.98
CA TYR A 231 -9.98 -18.19 -8.51
C TYR A 231 -9.42 -19.11 -7.41
N GLU A 232 -8.50 -18.63 -6.59
CA GLU A 232 -7.87 -19.42 -5.52
C GLU A 232 -8.90 -19.91 -4.48
N VAL A 233 -9.91 -19.11 -4.17
CA VAL A 233 -10.97 -19.47 -3.20
C VAL A 233 -12.05 -20.35 -3.82
N THR A 234 -12.44 -20.11 -5.08
CA THR A 234 -13.59 -20.79 -5.71
C THR A 234 -13.21 -21.96 -6.61
N GLY A 235 -11.96 -22.02 -7.06
CA GLY A 235 -11.47 -22.97 -8.06
C GLY A 235 -12.03 -22.77 -9.48
N LYS A 236 -12.77 -21.67 -9.75
CA LYS A 236 -13.41 -21.43 -11.04
C LYS A 236 -12.44 -20.81 -12.04
N GLN A 237 -11.98 -21.61 -13.00
CA GLN A 237 -10.97 -21.25 -13.99
C GLN A 237 -11.28 -19.97 -14.76
N LYS A 238 -12.54 -19.65 -15.05
CA LYS A 238 -12.95 -18.45 -15.78
C LYS A 238 -12.45 -17.14 -15.17
N TYR A 239 -12.26 -17.06 -13.86
CA TYR A 239 -11.74 -15.87 -13.20
C TYR A 239 -10.24 -15.68 -13.46
N LEU A 240 -9.48 -16.78 -13.42
CA LEU A 240 -8.07 -16.75 -13.82
C LEU A 240 -7.89 -16.38 -15.31
N ASP A 241 -8.75 -16.92 -16.17
CA ASP A 241 -8.74 -16.66 -17.60
C ASP A 241 -9.05 -15.17 -17.89
N LEU A 242 -10.02 -14.58 -17.18
CA LEU A 242 -10.34 -13.15 -17.32
C LEU A 242 -9.20 -12.26 -16.83
N SER A 243 -8.58 -12.58 -15.68
CA SER A 243 -7.41 -11.86 -15.18
C SER A 243 -6.28 -11.87 -16.20
N ARG A 244 -5.97 -13.05 -16.73
CA ARG A 244 -4.95 -13.22 -17.76
C ARG A 244 -5.29 -12.43 -19.04
N PHE A 245 -6.56 -12.45 -19.46
CA PHE A 245 -7.02 -11.70 -20.62
C PHE A 245 -6.78 -10.18 -20.44
N PHE A 246 -7.12 -9.60 -19.31
CA PHE A 246 -6.89 -8.18 -19.05
C PHE A 246 -5.39 -7.80 -19.11
N ILE A 247 -4.52 -8.68 -18.61
CA ILE A 247 -3.06 -8.48 -18.64
C ILE A 247 -2.54 -8.61 -20.07
N ASP A 248 -2.96 -9.64 -20.81
CA ASP A 248 -2.46 -9.94 -22.15
C ASP A 248 -2.96 -8.92 -23.20
N GLU A 249 -4.19 -8.40 -23.04
CA GLU A 249 -4.79 -7.44 -23.96
C GLU A 249 -4.25 -6.02 -23.75
N ARG A 250 -3.81 -5.68 -22.53
CA ARG A 250 -3.33 -4.34 -22.19
C ARG A 250 -2.14 -3.93 -23.05
N GLY A 251 -2.28 -2.76 -23.70
CA GLY A 251 -1.23 -2.18 -24.55
C GLY A 251 -1.09 -2.83 -25.94
N THR A 252 -1.98 -3.75 -26.31
CA THR A 252 -2.04 -4.28 -27.69
C THR A 252 -2.59 -3.23 -28.66
N LYS A 253 -2.23 -3.37 -29.95
CA LYS A 253 -2.71 -2.48 -31.01
C LYS A 253 -3.77 -3.18 -31.88
N PRO A 254 -4.82 -2.47 -32.34
CA PRO A 254 -5.13 -1.07 -32.07
C PRO A 254 -5.54 -0.85 -30.59
N TYR A 255 -5.08 0.23 -30.02
CA TYR A 255 -5.37 0.55 -28.61
C TYR A 255 -6.88 0.59 -28.33
N TYR A 256 -7.32 -0.11 -27.29
CA TYR A 256 -8.73 -0.17 -26.93
C TYR A 256 -9.30 1.21 -26.60
N PHE A 257 -8.59 2.04 -25.83
CA PHE A 257 -9.05 3.37 -25.46
C PHE A 257 -9.20 4.34 -26.64
N ASP A 258 -8.58 4.06 -27.80
CA ASP A 258 -8.85 4.80 -29.04
C ASP A 258 -10.22 4.47 -29.64
N LYS A 259 -10.67 3.24 -29.45
CA LYS A 259 -12.03 2.83 -29.90
C LYS A 259 -13.10 3.37 -28.98
N GLU A 260 -12.81 3.41 -27.67
CA GLU A 260 -13.72 3.92 -26.64
C GLU A 260 -13.87 5.44 -26.73
N HIS A 261 -12.78 6.18 -26.99
CA HIS A 261 -12.72 7.63 -27.03
C HIS A 261 -12.10 8.14 -28.35
N PRO A 262 -12.72 7.92 -29.50
CA PRO A 262 -12.15 8.30 -30.79
C PRO A 262 -11.95 9.82 -30.93
N GLU A 263 -12.72 10.63 -30.19
CA GLU A 263 -12.63 12.10 -30.17
C GLU A 263 -11.30 12.59 -29.54
N THR A 264 -10.65 11.77 -28.72
CA THR A 264 -9.37 12.13 -28.08
C THR A 264 -8.16 11.84 -28.95
N VAL A 265 -8.35 11.10 -30.06
CA VAL A 265 -7.29 10.75 -31.01
C VAL A 265 -6.99 11.95 -31.91
N LYS A 266 -6.00 12.75 -31.55
CA LYS A 266 -5.54 13.87 -32.38
C LYS A 266 -4.61 13.36 -33.49
N LYS A 267 -4.90 13.70 -34.76
CA LYS A 267 -3.98 13.42 -35.89
C LYS A 267 -2.58 13.99 -35.61
N GLY A 268 -1.57 13.14 -35.74
CA GLY A 268 -0.17 13.49 -35.50
C GLY A 268 0.29 13.35 -34.04
N HIS A 269 -0.56 12.94 -33.12
CA HIS A 269 -0.23 12.62 -31.74
C HIS A 269 -0.36 11.12 -31.43
N GLU A 270 0.01 10.27 -32.37
CA GLU A 270 -0.01 8.81 -32.26
C GLU A 270 1.17 8.29 -31.41
N ASN A 271 1.59 9.07 -30.42
CA ASN A 271 2.66 8.69 -29.51
C ASN A 271 2.15 7.58 -28.56
N GLU A 272 2.84 6.45 -28.56
CA GLU A 272 2.57 5.34 -27.64
C GLU A 272 2.55 5.79 -26.18
N LEU A 273 3.42 6.73 -25.81
CA LEU A 273 3.51 7.26 -24.44
C LEU A 273 2.22 7.93 -23.93
N ARG A 274 1.28 8.33 -24.81
CA ARG A 274 0.01 8.91 -24.35
C ARG A 274 -0.82 7.96 -23.46
N TYR A 275 -0.60 6.65 -23.59
CA TYR A 275 -1.23 5.64 -22.75
C TYR A 275 -0.36 5.13 -21.61
N SER A 276 0.82 5.71 -21.43
CA SER A 276 1.70 5.36 -20.30
C SER A 276 1.05 5.62 -18.95
N TYR A 277 0.17 6.62 -18.85
CA TYR A 277 -0.60 6.92 -17.65
C TYR A 277 -1.42 5.71 -17.17
N TYR A 278 -1.95 4.91 -18.10
CA TYR A 278 -2.77 3.73 -17.86
C TYR A 278 -1.97 2.41 -18.00
N GLN A 279 -0.64 2.47 -18.02
CA GLN A 279 0.24 1.31 -18.25
C GLN A 279 -0.10 0.53 -19.56
N ALA A 280 -0.72 1.22 -20.54
CA ALA A 280 -1.24 0.63 -21.78
C ALA A 280 -0.52 1.12 -23.06
N HIS A 281 0.69 1.69 -22.90
CA HIS A 281 1.50 2.20 -24.02
C HIS A 281 2.19 1.09 -24.83
N LEU A 282 2.50 -0.04 -24.18
CA LEU A 282 3.08 -1.25 -24.76
C LEU A 282 2.44 -2.48 -24.11
N PRO A 283 2.40 -3.63 -24.79
CA PRO A 283 2.09 -4.90 -24.15
C PRO A 283 2.95 -5.10 -22.91
N VAL A 284 2.36 -5.58 -21.81
CA VAL A 284 3.02 -5.62 -20.50
C VAL A 284 4.36 -6.37 -20.50
N ARG A 285 4.50 -7.44 -21.33
CA ARG A 285 5.75 -8.19 -21.43
C ARG A 285 6.88 -7.40 -22.09
N GLN A 286 6.58 -6.32 -22.79
CA GLN A 286 7.55 -5.44 -23.46
C GLN A 286 7.91 -4.21 -22.62
N GLN A 287 7.21 -3.99 -21.51
CA GLN A 287 7.48 -2.86 -20.63
C GLN A 287 8.76 -3.10 -19.83
N ASP A 288 9.62 -2.09 -19.76
CA ASP A 288 10.87 -2.08 -19.00
C ASP A 288 11.01 -0.86 -18.08
N GLU A 289 10.10 0.10 -18.19
CA GLU A 289 10.03 1.29 -17.35
C GLU A 289 8.62 1.51 -16.80
N ALA A 290 8.54 1.85 -15.52
CA ALA A 290 7.28 2.20 -14.87
C ALA A 290 6.90 3.65 -15.20
N PHE A 291 5.70 3.82 -15.76
CA PHE A 291 5.13 5.10 -16.13
C PHE A 291 3.74 5.31 -15.49
N GLY A 292 3.30 6.56 -15.53
CA GLY A 292 1.94 6.95 -15.20
C GLY A 292 1.62 6.82 -13.73
N HIS A 293 0.34 6.62 -13.43
CA HIS A 293 -0.17 6.58 -12.07
C HIS A 293 0.45 5.43 -11.26
N ALA A 294 1.05 5.77 -10.11
CA ALA A 294 1.88 4.82 -9.36
C ALA A 294 1.08 3.66 -8.77
N VAL A 295 -0.14 3.92 -8.25
CA VAL A 295 -1.00 2.86 -7.67
C VAL A 295 -1.46 1.89 -8.77
N ARG A 296 -1.93 2.41 -9.91
CA ARG A 296 -2.30 1.59 -11.07
C ARG A 296 -1.18 0.63 -11.45
N ALA A 297 0.03 1.17 -11.58
CA ALA A 297 1.21 0.40 -11.96
C ALA A 297 1.50 -0.76 -10.99
N VAL A 298 1.61 -0.49 -9.69
CA VAL A 298 1.95 -1.56 -8.72
C VAL A 298 0.81 -2.56 -8.51
N TYR A 299 -0.45 -2.17 -8.74
CA TYR A 299 -1.59 -3.10 -8.75
C TYR A 299 -1.54 -4.01 -9.97
N LEU A 300 -1.29 -3.46 -11.17
CA LEU A 300 -1.05 -4.25 -12.37
C LEU A 300 0.10 -5.23 -12.17
N TYR A 301 1.25 -4.75 -11.68
CA TYR A 301 2.43 -5.59 -11.47
C TYR A 301 2.18 -6.69 -10.44
N SER A 302 1.30 -6.45 -9.46
CA SER A 302 0.82 -7.48 -8.54
C SER A 302 0.03 -8.58 -9.27
N GLY A 303 -0.92 -8.20 -10.12
CA GLY A 303 -1.67 -9.16 -10.96
C GLY A 303 -0.77 -9.91 -11.93
N MET A 304 0.20 -9.22 -12.56
CA MET A 304 1.20 -9.85 -13.44
C MET A 304 2.01 -10.91 -12.69
N ALA A 305 2.46 -10.62 -11.46
CA ALA A 305 3.21 -11.58 -10.64
C ALA A 305 2.36 -12.79 -10.25
N ASP A 306 1.08 -12.60 -9.91
CA ASP A 306 0.14 -13.69 -9.62
C ASP A 306 -0.05 -14.61 -10.83
N ILE A 307 -0.31 -14.05 -12.02
CA ILE A 307 -0.46 -14.82 -13.26
C ILE A 307 0.86 -15.53 -13.60
N ALA A 308 2.01 -14.84 -13.50
CA ALA A 308 3.31 -15.46 -13.75
C ALA A 308 3.57 -16.67 -12.82
N ARG A 309 3.19 -16.56 -11.53
CA ARG A 309 3.32 -17.63 -10.55
C ARG A 309 2.45 -18.84 -10.90
N ILE A 310 1.16 -18.62 -11.13
CA ILE A 310 0.18 -19.70 -11.33
C ILE A 310 0.41 -20.40 -12.68
N THR A 311 0.63 -19.63 -13.74
CA THR A 311 0.83 -20.18 -15.10
C THR A 311 2.27 -20.58 -15.39
N LYS A 312 3.22 -20.23 -14.52
CA LYS A 312 4.67 -20.41 -14.70
C LYS A 312 5.21 -19.70 -15.94
N ASP A 313 4.63 -18.54 -16.26
CA ASP A 313 5.02 -17.71 -17.39
C ASP A 313 6.32 -16.96 -17.07
N GLU A 314 7.42 -17.48 -17.59
CA GLU A 314 8.76 -16.92 -17.38
C GLU A 314 8.92 -15.53 -18.00
N GLU A 315 8.33 -15.28 -19.17
CA GLU A 315 8.44 -13.99 -19.85
C GLU A 315 7.74 -12.88 -19.05
N LEU A 316 6.55 -13.18 -18.53
CA LEU A 316 5.80 -12.26 -17.67
C LEU A 316 6.54 -11.99 -16.36
N TYR A 317 7.15 -13.03 -15.76
CA TYR A 317 7.99 -12.87 -14.57
C TYR A 317 9.19 -11.96 -14.83
N GLN A 318 9.88 -12.14 -15.97
CA GLN A 318 11.01 -11.28 -16.33
C GLN A 318 10.59 -9.82 -16.58
N ALA A 319 9.38 -9.58 -17.09
CA ALA A 319 8.83 -8.22 -17.16
C ALA A 319 8.64 -7.63 -15.75
N CYS A 320 8.09 -8.39 -14.80
CA CYS A 320 8.00 -7.96 -13.40
C CYS A 320 9.39 -7.62 -12.82
N VAL A 321 10.41 -8.43 -13.08
CA VAL A 321 11.79 -8.18 -12.60
C VAL A 321 12.38 -6.89 -13.18
N ARG A 322 12.18 -6.61 -14.48
CA ARG A 322 12.64 -5.37 -15.11
C ARG A 322 11.97 -4.14 -14.50
N LEU A 323 10.64 -4.19 -14.36
CA LEU A 323 9.85 -3.12 -13.77
C LEU A 323 10.19 -2.90 -12.29
N TRP A 324 10.40 -3.98 -11.53
CA TRP A 324 10.88 -3.91 -10.15
C TRP A 324 12.20 -3.15 -10.04
N ASN A 325 13.18 -3.52 -10.86
CA ASN A 325 14.47 -2.83 -10.88
C ASN A 325 14.35 -1.36 -11.32
N ASN A 326 13.45 -1.05 -12.24
CA ASN A 326 13.22 0.34 -12.65
C ASN A 326 12.65 1.16 -11.49
N VAL A 327 11.59 0.67 -10.84
CA VAL A 327 10.94 1.37 -9.70
C VAL A 327 11.94 1.53 -8.55
N THR A 328 12.49 0.43 -8.04
CA THR A 328 13.22 0.43 -6.77
C THR A 328 14.61 1.04 -6.85
N LYS A 329 15.22 1.05 -8.04
CA LYS A 329 16.57 1.61 -8.23
C LYS A 329 16.60 3.01 -8.83
N LYS A 330 15.45 3.53 -9.35
CA LYS A 330 15.44 4.80 -10.09
C LYS A 330 14.29 5.74 -9.75
N LYS A 331 13.21 5.25 -9.10
CA LYS A 331 11.97 6.02 -8.93
C LYS A 331 11.35 5.92 -7.52
N MET A 332 12.06 5.36 -6.57
CA MET A 332 11.60 5.17 -5.19
C MET A 332 12.34 6.10 -4.23
N TYR A 333 11.61 6.75 -3.35
CA TYR A 333 12.14 7.54 -2.24
C TYR A 333 12.73 6.66 -1.14
N ILE A 334 13.60 7.24 -0.30
CA ILE A 334 14.22 6.53 0.83
C ILE A 334 13.18 5.96 1.81
N THR A 335 12.00 6.57 1.89
CA THR A 335 10.86 6.12 2.71
C THR A 335 10.09 4.94 2.12
N GLY A 336 10.50 4.43 0.95
CA GLY A 336 9.71 3.42 0.21
C GLY A 336 8.50 4.01 -0.53
N GLY A 337 8.33 5.34 -0.50
CA GLY A 337 7.33 6.05 -1.30
C GLY A 337 7.64 6.00 -2.78
N ILE A 338 6.63 5.98 -3.63
CA ILE A 338 6.74 6.03 -5.10
C ILE A 338 5.68 6.97 -5.67
N GLY A 339 5.95 7.53 -6.86
CA GLY A 339 5.14 8.57 -7.47
C GLY A 339 5.66 9.96 -7.11
N ALA A 340 6.41 10.59 -8.02
CA ALA A 340 7.12 11.85 -7.75
C ALA A 340 6.26 13.09 -8.00
N THR A 341 5.22 13.00 -8.86
CA THR A 341 4.41 14.14 -9.26
C THR A 341 2.93 14.00 -8.88
N HIS A 342 2.34 15.08 -8.41
CA HIS A 342 0.90 15.17 -8.15
C HIS A 342 0.08 15.21 -9.46
N LEU A 343 0.67 15.62 -10.58
CA LEU A 343 0.01 15.58 -11.86
C LEU A 343 -0.18 14.12 -12.31
N GLY A 344 -1.42 13.65 -12.16
CA GLY A 344 -1.77 12.27 -12.44
C GLY A 344 -1.27 11.26 -11.40
N GLU A 345 -0.84 11.70 -10.21
CA GLU A 345 -0.40 10.80 -9.12
C GLU A 345 0.69 9.82 -9.60
N ALA A 346 1.66 10.34 -10.37
CA ALA A 346 2.42 9.55 -11.32
C ALA A 346 3.91 9.45 -11.01
N PHE A 347 4.54 8.44 -11.61
CA PHE A 347 5.99 8.42 -11.76
C PHE A 347 6.46 9.56 -12.67
N SER A 348 7.60 10.14 -12.33
CA SER A 348 8.38 11.00 -13.21
C SER A 348 9.47 10.19 -13.94
N PHE A 349 10.39 10.87 -14.62
CA PHE A 349 11.54 10.22 -15.25
C PHE A 349 12.54 9.67 -14.20
N PRO A 350 13.47 8.77 -14.58
CA PRO A 350 14.43 8.19 -13.65
C PRO A 350 15.23 9.24 -12.86
N TYR A 351 15.34 9.04 -11.55
CA TYR A 351 16.07 9.88 -10.58
C TYR A 351 15.48 11.28 -10.34
N ASP A 352 14.27 11.55 -10.81
CA ASP A 352 13.52 12.76 -10.51
C ASP A 352 12.66 12.53 -9.25
N LEU A 353 13.22 12.92 -8.11
CA LEU A 353 12.67 12.67 -6.78
C LEU A 353 12.63 13.95 -5.94
N PRO A 354 11.78 14.94 -6.30
CA PRO A 354 11.63 16.17 -5.53
C PRO A 354 11.12 15.87 -4.11
N ASN A 355 11.64 16.57 -3.09
CA ASN A 355 11.31 16.32 -1.69
C ASN A 355 10.01 17.00 -1.25
N ASP A 356 9.84 18.28 -1.62
CA ASP A 356 8.78 19.16 -1.14
C ASP A 356 7.50 19.14 -2.00
N THR A 357 7.56 18.49 -3.15
CA THR A 357 6.43 18.26 -4.06
C THR A 357 6.19 16.76 -4.31
N ALA A 358 6.92 15.90 -3.62
CA ALA A 358 6.73 14.46 -3.69
C ALA A 358 5.27 14.09 -3.45
N TYR A 359 4.67 13.34 -4.37
CA TYR A 359 3.32 12.81 -4.13
C TYR A 359 3.39 11.62 -3.17
N ALA A 360 4.19 10.62 -3.50
CA ALA A 360 4.46 9.46 -2.63
C ALA A 360 3.20 8.99 -1.89
N GLU A 361 2.17 8.65 -2.66
CA GLU A 361 0.85 8.29 -2.15
C GLU A 361 0.92 7.09 -1.20
N THR A 362 0.17 7.15 -0.10
CA THR A 362 0.07 6.03 0.85
C THR A 362 -0.36 4.73 0.16
N CYS A 363 -1.33 4.78 -0.77
CA CYS A 363 -1.76 3.60 -1.52
C CYS A 363 -0.67 3.05 -2.43
N ALA A 364 0.21 3.89 -2.97
CA ALA A 364 1.31 3.45 -3.80
C ALA A 364 2.36 2.68 -2.99
N SER A 365 2.69 3.14 -1.78
CA SER A 365 3.56 2.39 -0.84
C SER A 365 2.93 1.06 -0.44
N ILE A 366 1.62 1.01 -0.19
CA ILE A 366 0.87 -0.22 0.11
C ILE A 366 0.88 -1.17 -1.10
N GLY A 367 0.62 -0.66 -2.30
CA GLY A 367 0.65 -1.45 -3.53
C GLY A 367 2.04 -2.01 -3.84
N LEU A 368 3.11 -1.27 -3.51
CA LEU A 368 4.48 -1.76 -3.60
C LEU A 368 4.72 -2.96 -2.67
N MET A 369 4.12 -2.96 -1.46
CA MET A 369 4.16 -4.12 -0.56
C MET A 369 3.38 -5.32 -1.14
N PHE A 370 2.21 -5.09 -1.77
CA PHE A 370 1.44 -6.15 -2.41
C PHE A 370 2.26 -6.84 -3.51
N TRP A 371 2.94 -6.05 -4.31
CA TRP A 371 3.81 -6.56 -5.36
C TRP A 371 5.05 -7.27 -4.81
N ALA A 372 5.72 -6.69 -3.79
CA ALA A 372 6.86 -7.31 -3.12
C ALA A 372 6.55 -8.72 -2.58
N ARG A 373 5.41 -8.86 -1.88
CA ARG A 373 4.95 -10.16 -1.36
C ARG A 373 4.80 -11.19 -2.48
N ARG A 374 4.15 -10.83 -3.59
CA ARG A 374 3.95 -11.71 -4.73
C ARG A 374 5.24 -12.12 -5.42
N MET A 375 6.20 -11.21 -5.48
CA MET A 375 7.54 -11.53 -5.97
C MET A 375 8.27 -12.52 -5.05
N LEU A 376 8.10 -12.40 -3.71
CA LEU A 376 8.60 -13.36 -2.73
C LEU A 376 7.94 -14.74 -2.87
N GLU A 377 6.68 -14.80 -3.23
CA GLU A 377 5.98 -16.06 -3.50
C GLU A 377 6.53 -16.79 -4.73
N ILE A 378 7.13 -16.06 -5.70
CA ILE A 378 7.79 -16.65 -6.87
C ILE A 378 9.23 -17.04 -6.55
N VAL A 379 9.99 -16.11 -5.95
CA VAL A 379 11.41 -16.31 -5.60
C VAL A 379 11.69 -15.63 -4.27
N PRO A 380 12.10 -16.36 -3.23
CA PRO A 380 12.49 -15.78 -1.95
C PRO A 380 13.88 -15.11 -2.07
N ASP A 381 13.87 -13.83 -2.47
CA ASP A 381 15.05 -12.97 -2.59
C ASP A 381 14.85 -11.75 -1.66
N ALA A 382 15.81 -11.53 -0.75
CA ALA A 382 15.73 -10.50 0.29
C ALA A 382 15.48 -9.09 -0.25
N LYS A 383 15.89 -8.79 -1.49
CA LYS A 383 15.64 -7.48 -2.12
C LYS A 383 14.15 -7.08 -2.17
N TYR A 384 13.25 -8.06 -2.25
CA TYR A 384 11.80 -7.80 -2.21
C TYR A 384 11.34 -7.49 -0.78
N ALA A 385 11.81 -8.28 0.19
CA ALA A 385 11.49 -8.09 1.59
C ALA A 385 12.10 -6.79 2.18
N ASP A 386 13.30 -6.39 1.75
CA ASP A 386 13.94 -5.14 2.16
C ASP A 386 13.13 -3.91 1.75
N ILE A 387 12.58 -3.91 0.52
CA ILE A 387 11.73 -2.84 0.04
C ILE A 387 10.37 -2.86 0.75
N MET A 388 9.81 -4.05 0.96
CA MET A 388 8.57 -4.24 1.71
C MET A 388 8.70 -3.69 3.14
N GLU A 389 9.78 -4.01 3.84
CA GLU A 389 10.09 -3.50 5.18
C GLU A 389 10.27 -1.97 5.20
N ARG A 390 11.01 -1.43 4.23
CA ARG A 390 11.24 0.02 4.10
C ARG A 390 9.92 0.77 3.87
N ALA A 391 9.09 0.32 2.93
CA ALA A 391 7.79 0.91 2.67
C ALA A 391 6.89 0.86 3.91
N LEU A 392 6.85 -0.29 4.58
CA LEU A 392 6.01 -0.54 5.75
C LEU A 392 6.30 0.42 6.90
N TYR A 393 7.55 0.45 7.38
CA TYR A 393 7.92 1.24 8.57
C TYR A 393 7.98 2.75 8.33
N ASN A 394 7.90 3.21 7.07
CA ASN A 394 8.01 4.62 6.74
C ASN A 394 6.80 5.13 5.95
N GLY A 395 6.75 4.94 4.63
CA GLY A 395 5.69 5.51 3.78
C GLY A 395 4.29 5.02 4.11
N VAL A 396 4.12 3.77 4.54
CA VAL A 396 2.83 3.20 4.95
C VAL A 396 2.39 3.74 6.30
N LEU A 397 3.20 3.55 7.35
CA LEU A 397 2.83 4.00 8.71
C LEU A 397 2.66 5.52 8.80
N SER A 398 3.39 6.29 7.99
CA SER A 398 3.19 7.75 7.89
C SER A 398 1.78 8.13 7.44
N GLY A 399 1.10 7.26 6.72
CA GLY A 399 -0.27 7.48 6.24
C GLY A 399 -1.33 7.61 7.34
N MET A 400 -1.05 7.21 8.58
CA MET A 400 -1.98 7.22 9.71
C MET A 400 -1.43 8.02 10.89
N ALA A 401 -2.29 8.79 11.56
CA ALA A 401 -1.95 9.41 12.83
C ALA A 401 -1.82 8.37 13.95
N LEU A 402 -1.03 8.69 14.97
CA LEU A 402 -0.82 7.82 16.12
C LEU A 402 -2.09 7.53 16.93
N ASP A 403 -3.15 8.31 16.73
CA ASP A 403 -4.48 8.11 17.34
C ASP A 403 -5.47 7.37 16.40
N GLY A 404 -5.08 7.07 15.15
CA GLY A 404 -5.89 6.37 14.16
C GLY A 404 -7.05 7.18 13.55
N LYS A 405 -7.16 8.50 13.80
CA LYS A 405 -8.33 9.33 13.45
C LYS A 405 -8.07 10.40 12.39
N SER A 406 -6.87 10.40 11.83
CA SER A 406 -6.53 11.25 10.68
C SER A 406 -5.44 10.61 9.82
N PHE A 407 -5.37 11.03 8.54
CA PHE A 407 -4.61 10.32 7.54
C PHE A 407 -3.88 11.27 6.60
N PHE A 408 -2.74 10.82 6.05
CA PHE A 408 -2.11 11.41 4.89
C PHE A 408 -2.46 10.64 3.62
N TYR A 409 -2.78 11.38 2.58
CA TYR A 409 -2.82 10.88 1.21
C TYR A 409 -1.39 10.89 0.63
N VAL A 410 -0.70 12.01 0.78
CA VAL A 410 0.61 12.35 0.24
C VAL A 410 1.64 12.35 1.36
N ASN A 411 2.83 11.77 1.10
CA ASN A 411 3.90 11.62 2.09
C ASN A 411 5.21 12.29 1.59
N PRO A 412 5.34 13.63 1.73
CA PRO A 412 6.51 14.38 1.30
C PRO A 412 7.73 14.10 2.18
N LEU A 413 8.92 14.48 1.70
CA LEU A 413 10.16 14.37 2.46
C LEU A 413 10.66 15.73 2.99
N GLU A 414 10.01 16.80 2.58
CA GLU A 414 10.23 18.16 3.08
C GLU A 414 8.90 18.91 3.13
N VAL A 415 8.61 19.58 4.23
CA VAL A 415 7.39 20.37 4.43
C VAL A 415 7.73 21.72 5.00
N LEU A 416 7.30 22.77 4.29
CA LEU A 416 7.21 24.13 4.77
C LEU A 416 5.73 24.52 4.82
N PRO A 417 5.10 24.64 6.00
CA PRO A 417 3.65 24.89 6.13
C PRO A 417 3.17 26.11 5.36
N GLU A 418 3.92 27.21 5.39
CA GLU A 418 3.57 28.40 4.65
C GLU A 418 3.45 28.15 3.14
N ALA A 419 4.36 27.33 2.57
CA ALA A 419 4.29 26.96 1.16
C ALA A 419 3.08 26.09 0.85
N CYS A 420 2.71 25.16 1.75
CA CYS A 420 1.51 24.35 1.59
C CYS A 420 0.22 25.16 1.52
N HIS A 421 0.19 26.34 2.16
CA HIS A 421 -0.98 27.23 2.18
C HIS A 421 -0.97 28.30 1.08
N LYS A 422 0.19 28.66 0.54
CA LYS A 422 0.34 29.83 -0.35
C LYS A 422 0.81 29.50 -1.77
N ASP A 423 1.44 28.34 -1.98
CA ASP A 423 1.97 27.92 -3.28
C ASP A 423 1.07 26.85 -3.90
N GLU A 424 0.35 27.20 -4.98
CA GLU A 424 -0.56 26.29 -5.69
C GLU A 424 0.11 24.97 -6.14
N ARG A 425 1.41 24.99 -6.41
CA ARG A 425 2.19 23.79 -6.78
C ARG A 425 2.33 22.80 -5.62
N LYS A 426 2.03 23.23 -4.38
CA LYS A 426 2.21 22.46 -3.13
C LYS A 426 0.90 22.24 -2.35
N PHE A 427 -0.25 22.70 -2.85
CA PHE A 427 -1.55 22.50 -2.17
C PHE A 427 -1.95 21.05 -1.96
N HIS A 428 -1.38 20.12 -2.75
CA HIS A 428 -1.57 18.69 -2.55
C HIS A 428 -0.84 18.18 -1.30
N VAL A 429 0.24 18.84 -0.87
CA VAL A 429 0.95 18.53 0.38
C VAL A 429 0.20 19.16 1.56
N LYS A 430 -0.18 18.34 2.52
CA LYS A 430 -0.85 18.81 3.75
C LYS A 430 0.14 18.79 4.91
N PRO A 431 0.27 19.90 5.67
CA PRO A 431 1.21 19.95 6.79
C PRO A 431 0.74 19.16 8.01
N VAL A 432 -0.54 18.72 8.02
CA VAL A 432 -1.15 17.83 9.02
C VAL A 432 -2.09 16.83 8.36
N ARG A 433 -2.28 15.69 9.00
CA ARG A 433 -3.19 14.64 8.53
C ARG A 433 -4.64 15.13 8.53
N GLN A 434 -5.42 14.63 7.57
CA GLN A 434 -6.81 15.00 7.37
C GLN A 434 -7.74 13.96 8.01
N LYS A 435 -8.88 14.39 8.53
CA LYS A 435 -9.88 13.51 9.15
C LYS A 435 -10.45 12.49 8.15
N TRP A 436 -10.71 12.90 6.92
CA TRP A 436 -11.19 12.08 5.81
C TRP A 436 -10.98 12.82 4.49
N PHE A 437 -11.17 12.10 3.39
CA PHE A 437 -11.08 12.65 2.02
C PHE A 437 -12.35 12.31 1.25
N GLY A 438 -12.78 13.14 0.30
CA GLY A 438 -13.79 12.76 -0.68
C GLY A 438 -13.34 11.55 -1.52
N CYS A 439 -12.08 11.58 -1.99
CA CYS A 439 -11.39 10.42 -2.53
C CYS A 439 -10.65 9.68 -1.41
N ALA A 440 -11.31 8.79 -0.69
CA ALA A 440 -10.79 8.15 0.52
C ALA A 440 -10.10 6.81 0.25
N CYS A 441 -9.28 6.69 -0.79
CA CYS A 441 -8.61 5.42 -1.09
C CYS A 441 -7.60 5.00 -0.01
N CYS A 442 -6.82 5.94 0.56
CA CYS A 442 -5.70 5.66 1.45
C CYS A 442 -6.10 5.14 2.84
N PRO A 443 -7.06 5.76 3.57
CA PRO A 443 -7.40 5.32 4.93
C PRO A 443 -7.87 3.85 5.00
N PRO A 444 -8.84 3.38 4.20
CA PRO A 444 -9.27 2.00 4.28
C PRO A 444 -8.24 1.02 3.67
N ASN A 445 -7.43 1.47 2.69
CA ASN A 445 -6.32 0.66 2.16
C ASN A 445 -5.27 0.37 3.24
N LEU A 446 -4.98 1.36 4.08
CA LEU A 446 -4.08 1.22 5.22
C LEU A 446 -4.66 0.29 6.29
N ALA A 447 -5.95 0.43 6.60
CA ALA A 447 -6.63 -0.43 7.57
C ALA A 447 -6.58 -1.91 7.15
N ARG A 448 -6.87 -2.24 5.87
CA ARG A 448 -6.82 -3.62 5.38
C ARG A 448 -5.41 -4.19 5.38
N LEU A 449 -4.38 -3.39 5.08
CA LEU A 449 -2.99 -3.85 5.13
C LEU A 449 -2.56 -4.17 6.56
N ILE A 450 -2.76 -3.25 7.51
CA ILE A 450 -2.33 -3.45 8.90
C ILE A 450 -3.09 -4.62 9.54
N SER A 451 -4.39 -4.75 9.28
CA SER A 451 -5.17 -5.90 9.76
C SER A 451 -4.68 -7.25 9.22
N SER A 452 -4.02 -7.27 8.06
CA SER A 452 -3.48 -8.48 7.42
C SER A 452 -1.96 -8.59 7.48
N ILE A 453 -1.28 -7.74 8.26
CA ILE A 453 0.18 -7.60 8.19
C ILE A 453 0.94 -8.90 8.43
N GLY A 454 0.40 -9.79 9.24
CA GLY A 454 0.98 -11.10 9.47
C GLY A 454 1.23 -11.89 8.18
N SER A 455 0.34 -11.79 7.19
CA SER A 455 0.47 -12.50 5.91
C SER A 455 1.65 -12.01 5.04
N TYR A 456 2.33 -10.93 5.44
CA TYR A 456 3.54 -10.40 4.80
C TYR A 456 4.82 -10.83 5.52
N ALA A 457 4.69 -11.26 6.78
CA ALA A 457 5.85 -11.60 7.59
C ALA A 457 6.43 -12.97 7.24
N PHE A 458 5.59 -13.91 6.77
CA PHE A 458 5.99 -15.29 6.54
C PHE A 458 5.38 -15.85 5.26
N THR A 459 6.22 -16.63 4.53
CA THR A 459 5.72 -17.56 3.51
C THR A 459 6.23 -18.97 3.79
N GLU A 460 5.62 -19.95 3.17
CA GLU A 460 5.99 -21.36 3.35
C GLU A 460 5.87 -22.15 2.05
N ASN A 461 6.64 -23.23 1.95
CA ASN A 461 6.43 -24.31 1.01
C ASN A 461 6.41 -25.66 1.76
N GLU A 462 6.59 -26.79 1.07
CA GLU A 462 6.45 -28.12 1.68
C GLU A 462 7.31 -28.30 2.93
N ASP A 463 8.60 -27.88 2.89
CA ASP A 463 9.57 -28.13 3.94
C ASP A 463 10.25 -26.87 4.52
N THR A 464 9.96 -25.70 3.99
CA THR A 464 10.60 -24.44 4.38
C THR A 464 9.59 -23.45 4.93
N LEU A 465 9.96 -22.77 6.01
CA LEU A 465 9.31 -21.55 6.51
C LEU A 465 10.28 -20.38 6.27
N PHE A 466 9.82 -19.39 5.50
CA PHE A 466 10.58 -18.15 5.25
C PHE A 466 10.12 -17.06 6.19
N VAL A 467 11.07 -16.40 6.85
CA VAL A 467 10.86 -15.22 7.68
C VAL A 467 11.29 -13.99 6.89
N HIS A 468 10.34 -13.17 6.47
CA HIS A 468 10.57 -11.97 5.69
C HIS A 468 10.67 -10.72 6.56
N LEU A 469 9.78 -10.61 7.57
CA LEU A 469 9.75 -9.51 8.53
C LEU A 469 9.84 -10.09 9.95
N TYR A 470 10.67 -9.46 10.78
CA TYR A 470 10.91 -9.91 12.15
C TYR A 470 9.87 -9.34 13.12
N MET A 471 8.65 -9.83 13.00
CA MET A 471 7.55 -9.53 13.91
C MET A 471 7.47 -10.61 14.97
N GLY A 472 7.45 -10.25 16.25
CA GLY A 472 7.21 -11.22 17.33
C GLY A 472 5.90 -11.95 17.07
N SER A 473 5.94 -13.29 17.09
CA SER A 473 4.82 -14.09 16.59
C SER A 473 4.86 -15.53 17.06
N ASN A 474 3.71 -16.18 16.98
CA ASN A 474 3.57 -17.65 17.02
C ASN A 474 3.08 -18.11 15.65
N VAL A 475 3.78 -19.05 15.04
CA VAL A 475 3.45 -19.60 13.70
C VAL A 475 3.37 -21.11 13.80
N GLU A 476 2.27 -21.69 13.29
CA GLU A 476 2.10 -23.11 13.13
C GLU A 476 2.33 -23.54 11.68
N LYS A 477 3.20 -24.53 11.48
CA LYS A 477 3.47 -25.14 10.18
C LYS A 477 3.32 -26.67 10.26
N THR A 478 2.73 -27.24 9.23
CA THR A 478 2.68 -28.70 9.08
C THR A 478 3.74 -29.15 8.08
N VAL A 479 4.61 -30.08 8.49
CA VAL A 479 5.65 -30.69 7.65
C VAL A 479 5.54 -32.20 7.69
N ASN A 480 5.24 -32.84 6.57
CA ASN A 480 5.05 -34.29 6.48
C ASN A 480 4.08 -34.84 7.55
N GLY A 481 2.97 -34.14 7.80
CA GLY A 481 1.95 -34.54 8.78
C GLY A 481 2.32 -34.27 10.25
N LYS A 482 3.44 -33.62 10.51
CA LYS A 482 3.90 -33.21 11.85
C LYS A 482 3.72 -31.71 12.05
N THR A 483 3.20 -31.32 13.20
CA THR A 483 3.08 -29.91 13.57
C THR A 483 4.41 -29.38 14.08
N VAL A 484 4.81 -28.24 13.58
CA VAL A 484 5.97 -27.44 14.03
C VAL A 484 5.45 -26.08 14.47
N ASN A 485 5.76 -25.70 15.71
CA ASN A 485 5.46 -24.38 16.24
C ASN A 485 6.73 -23.56 16.27
N VAL A 486 6.70 -22.38 15.61
CA VAL A 486 7.80 -21.42 15.62
C VAL A 486 7.34 -20.18 16.37
N GLN A 487 7.97 -19.91 17.51
CA GLN A 487 7.74 -18.71 18.29
C GLN A 487 8.92 -17.75 18.10
N MET A 488 8.60 -16.49 17.82
CA MET A 488 9.56 -15.40 17.69
C MET A 488 9.29 -14.34 18.73
N GLU A 489 10.29 -13.99 19.53
CA GLU A 489 10.29 -12.83 20.40
C GLU A 489 11.12 -11.73 19.73
N SER A 490 10.55 -10.55 19.50
CA SER A 490 11.16 -9.44 18.77
C SER A 490 10.66 -8.11 19.30
N ASP A 491 11.55 -7.15 19.45
CA ASP A 491 11.24 -5.74 19.75
C ASP A 491 11.55 -4.83 18.54
N MET A 492 11.52 -5.39 17.31
CA MET A 492 11.62 -4.60 16.10
C MET A 492 10.45 -3.60 15.99
N PRO A 493 10.70 -2.39 15.46
CA PRO A 493 11.91 -1.89 14.81
C PRO A 493 12.94 -1.25 15.78
N TRP A 494 12.78 -1.45 17.08
CA TRP A 494 13.59 -0.73 18.07
C TRP A 494 14.85 -1.46 18.51
N GLU A 495 14.82 -2.78 18.59
CA GLU A 495 15.96 -3.61 18.98
C GLU A 495 16.11 -4.78 18.01
N GLY A 496 17.34 -5.13 17.69
CA GLY A 496 17.66 -6.15 16.68
C GLY A 496 17.92 -7.55 17.24
N ASN A 497 17.77 -7.78 18.54
CA ASN A 497 17.90 -9.11 19.12
C ASN A 497 16.60 -9.89 18.99
N ILE A 498 16.63 -10.96 18.20
CA ILE A 498 15.49 -11.81 17.89
C ILE A 498 15.74 -13.19 18.49
N LYS A 499 14.85 -13.63 19.37
CA LYS A 499 14.90 -14.97 19.94
C LYS A 499 13.86 -15.85 19.25
N ILE A 500 14.30 -16.98 18.74
CA ILE A 500 13.47 -17.94 18.00
C ILE A 500 13.44 -19.27 18.76
N ARG A 501 12.24 -19.76 19.00
CA ARG A 501 11.99 -21.05 19.61
C ARG A 501 11.23 -21.92 18.62
N VAL A 502 11.75 -23.11 18.34
CA VAL A 502 11.12 -24.09 17.47
C VAL A 502 10.75 -25.31 18.31
N GLN A 503 9.49 -25.66 18.30
CA GLN A 503 8.96 -26.87 18.99
C GLN A 503 8.44 -27.85 17.94
N ALA A 504 8.99 -29.06 17.93
CA ALA A 504 8.64 -30.09 16.95
C ALA A 504 8.93 -31.49 17.50
N GLU A 505 8.30 -32.50 16.90
CA GLU A 505 8.59 -33.92 17.16
C GLU A 505 9.27 -34.54 15.93
N ASN A 506 10.61 -34.49 15.88
CA ASN A 506 11.40 -35.12 14.85
C ASN A 506 10.96 -34.70 13.41
N ALA A 507 10.80 -33.40 13.20
CA ALA A 507 10.37 -32.81 11.92
C ALA A 507 11.58 -32.27 11.13
N LYS A 508 11.77 -32.76 9.92
CA LYS A 508 12.80 -32.23 9.01
C LYS A 508 12.26 -30.98 8.33
N MET A 509 12.74 -29.80 8.71
CA MET A 509 12.31 -28.51 8.19
C MET A 509 13.49 -27.57 8.01
N THR A 510 13.39 -26.73 7.00
CA THR A 510 14.28 -25.57 6.78
C THR A 510 13.60 -24.32 7.35
N LEU A 511 14.33 -23.56 8.16
CA LEU A 511 13.96 -22.20 8.54
C LEU A 511 14.85 -21.23 7.77
N ALA A 512 14.26 -20.41 6.92
CA ALA A 512 14.97 -19.43 6.11
C ALA A 512 14.77 -18.03 6.70
N LEU A 513 15.83 -17.46 7.26
CA LEU A 513 15.84 -16.16 7.94
C LEU A 513 16.40 -15.09 7.02
N ARG A 514 15.63 -14.05 6.69
CA ARG A 514 16.13 -12.92 5.90
C ARG A 514 17.23 -12.18 6.66
N ILE A 515 18.31 -11.85 5.96
CA ILE A 515 19.30 -10.91 6.46
C ILE A 515 18.94 -9.53 5.92
N PRO A 516 18.51 -8.58 6.80
CA PRO A 516 18.10 -7.26 6.35
C PRO A 516 19.24 -6.51 5.65
N GLY A 517 18.93 -5.87 4.50
CA GLY A 517 19.93 -5.15 3.71
C GLY A 517 20.61 -3.96 4.42
N TRP A 518 19.98 -3.40 5.47
CA TRP A 518 20.58 -2.38 6.33
C TRP A 518 21.56 -2.95 7.35
N CYS A 519 21.55 -4.28 7.63
CA CYS A 519 22.43 -4.95 8.58
C CYS A 519 23.70 -5.41 7.89
N LYS A 520 24.86 -4.88 8.31
CA LYS A 520 26.17 -5.27 7.76
C LYS A 520 26.72 -6.58 8.35
N ASN A 521 26.48 -6.81 9.64
CA ASN A 521 27.03 -7.94 10.37
C ASN A 521 25.97 -8.44 11.35
N TYR A 522 25.44 -9.63 11.12
CA TYR A 522 24.58 -10.30 12.07
C TYR A 522 25.34 -11.34 12.88
N LYS A 523 24.77 -11.76 14.00
CA LYS A 523 25.29 -12.87 14.82
C LYS A 523 24.17 -13.86 15.07
N ILE A 524 24.50 -15.15 14.97
CA ILE A 524 23.59 -16.22 15.35
C ILE A 524 24.26 -17.06 16.45
N SER A 525 23.48 -17.54 17.42
CA SER A 525 23.96 -18.32 18.55
C SER A 525 22.92 -19.33 19.01
N GLY A 526 23.37 -20.47 19.52
CA GLY A 526 22.49 -21.53 20.07
C GLY A 526 21.95 -22.50 19.03
N ILE A 527 22.54 -22.57 17.82
CA ILE A 527 22.11 -23.45 16.72
C ILE A 527 23.31 -23.98 15.90
N GLU A 528 24.34 -24.39 16.56
CA GLU A 528 25.60 -24.85 15.93
C GLU A 528 25.46 -26.18 15.15
N ASP A 529 24.43 -26.97 15.44
CA ASP A 529 24.17 -28.28 14.83
C ASP A 529 23.29 -28.24 13.55
N ALA A 530 22.82 -27.06 13.13
CA ALA A 530 22.11 -26.91 11.88
C ALA A 530 23.10 -26.76 10.70
N ALA A 531 22.76 -27.38 9.57
CA ALA A 531 23.43 -27.07 8.31
C ALA A 531 22.99 -25.65 7.86
N GLN A 532 23.96 -24.78 7.67
CA GLN A 532 23.76 -23.36 7.34
C GLN A 532 24.19 -23.07 5.90
N GLU A 533 23.37 -22.30 5.20
CA GLU A 533 23.63 -21.85 3.83
C GLU A 533 23.08 -20.42 3.68
N GLU A 534 23.90 -19.50 3.17
CA GLU A 534 23.42 -18.18 2.78
C GLU A 534 23.17 -18.12 1.30
N LYS A 535 21.95 -17.69 0.92
CA LYS A 535 21.56 -17.56 -0.47
C LYS A 535 20.48 -16.50 -0.63
N ASP A 536 20.59 -15.67 -1.67
CA ASP A 536 19.63 -14.63 -2.04
C ASP A 536 19.21 -13.73 -0.86
N GLY A 537 20.18 -13.48 0.09
CA GLY A 537 19.98 -12.67 1.28
C GLY A 537 19.19 -13.37 2.41
N TYR A 538 19.09 -14.71 2.37
CA TYR A 538 18.55 -15.52 3.46
C TYR A 538 19.60 -16.47 4.02
N LEU A 539 19.56 -16.64 5.35
CA LEU A 539 20.24 -17.72 6.05
C LEU A 539 19.29 -18.91 6.18
N TYR A 540 19.61 -20.02 5.53
CA TYR A 540 18.86 -21.26 5.57
C TYR A 540 19.41 -22.16 6.67
N LEU A 541 18.59 -22.49 7.67
CA LEU A 541 18.90 -23.41 8.76
C LEU A 541 18.21 -24.74 8.50
N LYS A 542 18.95 -25.72 8.01
CA LYS A 542 18.44 -27.05 7.63
C LYS A 542 18.76 -28.08 8.72
N LYS A 543 17.75 -28.63 9.37
CA LYS A 543 17.94 -29.70 10.35
C LYS A 543 16.68 -30.53 10.59
N VAL A 544 16.81 -31.57 11.41
CA VAL A 544 15.68 -32.28 12.02
C VAL A 544 15.42 -31.66 13.38
N TRP A 545 14.33 -30.94 13.50
CA TRP A 545 13.89 -30.28 14.73
C TRP A 545 13.27 -31.31 15.68
N ASN A 546 13.71 -31.32 16.93
CA ASN A 546 13.23 -32.28 17.91
C ASN A 546 13.09 -31.64 19.29
N ARG A 547 11.95 -31.89 19.95
CA ARG A 547 11.55 -31.24 21.22
C ARG A 547 11.43 -29.74 21.07
N GLU A 548 12.01 -28.99 22.00
CA GLU A 548 12.07 -27.52 22.01
C GLU A 548 13.54 -27.07 21.86
N GLU A 549 13.78 -26.26 20.87
CA GLU A 549 15.09 -25.69 20.61
C GLU A 549 14.98 -24.17 20.52
N THR A 550 15.91 -23.48 21.15
CA THR A 550 15.93 -22.02 21.20
C THR A 550 17.27 -21.49 20.75
N PHE A 551 17.24 -20.50 19.88
CA PHE A 551 18.43 -19.78 19.40
C PHE A 551 18.13 -18.29 19.23
N CYS A 552 19.19 -17.49 19.06
CA CYS A 552 19.06 -16.06 18.84
C CYS A 552 19.77 -15.64 17.56
N ILE A 553 19.16 -14.68 16.85
CA ILE A 553 19.83 -13.91 15.81
C ILE A 553 19.84 -12.43 16.21
N ASP A 554 20.97 -11.76 16.07
CA ASP A 554 21.17 -10.38 16.47
C ASP A 554 21.57 -9.53 15.27
N PHE A 555 20.83 -8.46 15.03
CA PHE A 555 21.07 -7.46 14.01
C PHE A 555 21.45 -6.14 14.66
N PRO A 556 22.75 -5.74 14.65
CA PRO A 556 23.17 -4.46 15.23
C PRO A 556 22.39 -3.27 14.64
N MET A 557 21.72 -2.52 15.54
CA MET A 557 20.87 -1.37 15.20
C MET A 557 21.65 -0.06 15.32
N GLU A 558 22.65 0.11 14.45
CA GLU A 558 23.44 1.34 14.41
C GLU A 558 22.68 2.47 13.72
N VAL A 559 22.92 3.72 14.16
CA VAL A 559 22.50 4.90 13.42
C VAL A 559 23.40 5.05 12.20
N GLN A 560 22.79 5.12 11.03
CA GLN A 560 23.50 5.16 9.75
C GLN A 560 23.10 6.41 8.96
N MET A 561 24.06 6.96 8.24
CA MET A 561 23.88 8.05 7.31
C MET A 561 23.82 7.50 5.89
N PHE A 562 22.77 7.86 5.15
CA PHE A 562 22.54 7.43 3.78
C PHE A 562 22.64 8.62 2.82
N ALA A 563 23.32 8.45 1.72
CA ALA A 563 23.30 9.36 0.58
C ALA A 563 22.44 8.78 -0.54
N ALA A 564 21.81 9.65 -1.33
CA ALA A 564 21.18 9.24 -2.57
C ALA A 564 22.24 9.02 -3.67
N SER A 565 21.82 8.35 -4.78
CA SER A 565 22.66 8.29 -5.99
C SER A 565 22.96 9.72 -6.49
N GLU A 566 24.15 9.92 -7.06
CA GLU A 566 24.57 11.19 -7.65
C GLU A 566 23.67 11.64 -8.82
N CYS A 567 22.84 10.74 -9.34
CA CYS A 567 21.82 11.05 -10.34
C CYS A 567 20.59 11.79 -9.75
N VAL A 568 20.35 11.70 -8.44
CA VAL A 568 19.25 12.38 -7.74
C VAL A 568 19.68 13.80 -7.39
N ARG A 569 19.32 14.76 -8.23
CA ARG A 569 19.76 16.16 -8.13
C ARG A 569 19.34 16.83 -6.83
N GLU A 570 18.14 16.50 -6.33
CA GLU A 570 17.55 17.11 -5.14
C GLU A 570 18.36 16.81 -3.87
N ASP A 571 19.09 15.70 -3.83
CA ASP A 571 19.75 15.22 -2.63
C ASP A 571 21.29 15.30 -2.69
N ILE A 572 21.82 15.96 -3.72
CA ILE A 572 23.27 16.23 -3.82
C ILE A 572 23.72 17.05 -2.60
N GLY A 573 24.72 16.55 -1.88
CA GLY A 573 25.26 17.19 -0.67
C GLY A 573 24.33 17.08 0.55
N LYS A 574 23.35 16.20 0.50
CA LYS A 574 22.45 15.88 1.63
C LYS A 574 22.62 14.43 2.08
N ALA A 575 22.21 14.15 3.30
CA ALA A 575 22.13 12.81 3.85
C ALA A 575 20.84 12.63 4.65
N ALA A 576 20.33 11.41 4.67
CA ALA A 576 19.24 10.99 5.51
C ALA A 576 19.74 10.08 6.63
N ILE A 577 19.12 10.15 7.79
CA ILE A 577 19.43 9.32 8.95
C ILE A 577 18.47 8.13 9.00
N MET A 578 19.04 6.94 9.18
CA MET A 578 18.26 5.70 9.40
C MET A 578 18.83 4.93 10.59
N ARG A 579 17.96 4.16 11.25
CA ARG A 579 18.32 3.16 12.25
C ARG A 579 17.49 1.90 12.03
N GLY A 580 18.15 0.80 11.67
CA GLY A 580 17.43 -0.38 11.19
C GLY A 580 16.52 -0.05 10.00
N PRO A 581 15.25 -0.47 9.99
CA PRO A 581 14.32 -0.19 8.89
C PRO A 581 13.74 1.23 8.92
N VAL A 582 13.94 1.99 9.99
CA VAL A 582 13.26 3.29 10.22
C VAL A 582 14.07 4.43 9.64
N VAL A 583 13.45 5.25 8.82
CA VAL A 583 13.93 6.56 8.37
C VAL A 583 13.56 7.60 9.42
N TYR A 584 14.44 8.56 9.64
CA TYR A 584 14.26 9.64 10.61
C TYR A 584 14.15 11.00 9.91
N CYS A 585 13.45 11.93 10.55
CA CYS A 585 13.31 13.30 10.06
C CYS A 585 13.48 14.31 11.19
N LEU A 586 13.81 15.53 10.81
CA LEU A 586 13.80 16.71 11.68
C LEU A 586 12.42 17.33 11.68
N GLU A 587 11.96 17.81 12.84
CA GLU A 587 10.82 18.72 12.96
C GLU A 587 11.23 20.05 13.58
N GLU A 588 10.55 21.16 13.17
CA GLU A 588 10.74 22.49 13.75
C GLU A 588 10.59 22.49 15.27
N LYS A 589 9.65 21.71 15.80
CA LYS A 589 9.37 21.64 17.24
C LYS A 589 10.58 21.25 18.09
N ASP A 590 11.46 20.43 17.55
CA ASP A 590 12.65 19.96 18.26
C ASP A 590 13.91 20.72 17.86
N ASN A 591 13.92 21.35 16.69
CA ASN A 591 15.11 21.93 16.09
C ASN A 591 15.00 23.44 15.80
N GLY A 592 13.85 24.07 16.06
CA GLY A 592 13.57 25.46 15.68
C GLY A 592 13.27 25.62 14.19
N LYS A 593 12.80 26.79 13.80
CA LYS A 593 12.45 27.14 12.40
C LYS A 593 13.64 27.06 11.45
N ASN A 594 13.34 27.11 10.15
CA ASN A 594 14.31 27.13 9.07
C ASN A 594 15.20 25.89 9.08
N LEU A 595 14.58 24.70 9.03
CA LEU A 595 15.31 23.42 9.03
C LEU A 595 16.36 23.35 7.90
N HIS A 596 16.16 24.07 6.79
CA HIS A 596 17.10 24.15 5.68
C HIS A 596 18.46 24.82 6.05
N GLU A 597 18.57 25.49 7.19
CA GLU A 597 19.82 26.02 7.73
C GLU A 597 20.67 24.99 8.47
N LEU A 598 20.10 23.82 8.76
CA LEU A 598 20.78 22.76 9.50
C LEU A 598 21.73 21.96 8.60
N LEU A 599 22.86 21.57 9.17
CA LEU A 599 23.82 20.68 8.52
C LEU A 599 24.18 19.55 9.51
N VAL A 600 24.19 18.32 9.02
CA VAL A 600 24.67 17.17 9.79
C VAL A 600 26.19 17.04 9.63
N ASP A 601 26.88 16.69 10.71
CA ASP A 601 28.32 16.44 10.67
C ASP A 601 28.61 15.05 10.11
N THR A 602 29.55 14.91 9.18
CA THR A 602 29.95 13.60 8.63
C THR A 602 30.59 12.70 9.69
N ASP A 603 31.28 13.28 10.66
CA ASP A 603 31.88 12.58 11.81
C ASP A 603 30.92 12.56 13.00
N MET A 604 29.62 12.51 12.75
CA MET A 604 28.58 12.61 13.76
C MET A 604 28.74 11.63 14.90
N HIS A 605 28.65 12.14 16.13
CA HIS A 605 28.42 11.30 17.30
C HIS A 605 26.91 11.17 17.47
N ALA A 606 26.40 10.00 17.12
CA ALA A 606 24.97 9.70 17.27
C ALA A 606 24.68 9.11 18.65
N SER A 607 23.58 9.53 19.26
CA SER A 607 23.00 8.91 20.44
C SER A 607 21.55 8.54 20.19
N VAL A 608 21.10 7.47 20.85
CA VAL A 608 19.74 6.98 20.77
C VAL A 608 19.14 7.01 22.16
N SER A 609 17.97 7.62 22.28
CA SER A 609 17.24 7.71 23.55
C SER A 609 15.78 7.29 23.34
N GLU A 610 15.14 6.85 24.41
CA GLU A 610 13.70 6.65 24.43
C GLU A 610 13.00 8.00 24.64
N GLY A 611 12.00 8.29 23.83
CA GLY A 611 11.19 9.49 23.93
C GLY A 611 9.73 9.20 23.61
N LYS A 612 8.90 10.25 23.64
CA LYS A 612 7.48 10.16 23.31
C LYS A 612 7.10 11.18 22.27
N ILE A 613 6.33 10.72 21.28
CA ILE A 613 5.57 11.59 20.39
C ILE A 613 4.11 11.38 20.74
N CYS A 614 3.44 12.41 21.27
CA CYS A 614 2.18 12.27 21.97
C CYS A 614 2.30 11.18 23.07
N ASP A 615 1.49 10.14 23.04
CA ASP A 615 1.55 9.05 24.02
C ASP A 615 2.36 7.83 23.53
N THR A 616 2.84 7.86 22.27
CA THR A 616 3.58 6.75 21.66
C THR A 616 5.07 6.83 22.01
N VAL A 617 5.58 5.73 22.57
CA VAL A 617 7.01 5.58 22.88
C VAL A 617 7.78 5.24 21.60
N VAL A 618 8.85 5.99 21.35
CA VAL A 618 9.71 5.81 20.17
C VAL A 618 11.18 5.93 20.54
N LYS A 619 12.06 5.43 19.68
CA LYS A 619 13.52 5.71 19.78
C LYS A 619 13.81 6.97 18.96
N MET A 620 14.33 7.99 19.63
CA MET A 620 14.79 9.23 19.05
C MET A 620 16.28 9.16 18.79
N VAL A 621 16.74 9.86 17.77
CA VAL A 621 18.17 9.94 17.42
C VAL A 621 18.63 11.39 17.57
N GLU A 622 19.79 11.57 18.17
CA GLU A 622 20.49 12.86 18.22
C GLU A 622 21.84 12.77 17.56
N THR A 623 22.22 13.77 16.79
CA THR A 623 23.54 13.85 16.16
C THR A 623 24.18 15.20 16.38
N ASP A 624 25.50 15.26 16.25
CA ASP A 624 26.20 16.55 16.11
C ASP A 624 25.87 17.19 14.77
N GLY A 625 25.77 18.51 14.77
CA GLY A 625 25.46 19.29 13.58
C GLY A 625 25.77 20.76 13.75
N TRP A 626 25.34 21.51 12.76
CA TRP A 626 25.57 22.94 12.69
C TRP A 626 24.30 23.66 12.21
N ARG A 627 24.09 24.85 12.70
CA ARG A 627 23.11 25.78 12.14
C ARG A 627 23.85 26.95 11.49
N LEU A 628 23.45 27.29 10.27
CA LEU A 628 23.89 28.53 9.64
C LEU A 628 23.34 29.72 10.43
N THR A 629 24.18 30.72 10.63
CA THR A 629 23.76 32.01 11.25
C THR A 629 23.76 33.07 10.19
N GLU A 630 22.75 33.94 10.23
CA GLU A 630 22.62 35.07 9.29
C GLU A 630 23.86 35.94 9.32
N SER A 631 24.33 36.37 8.16
CA SER A 631 25.19 37.54 8.04
C SER A 631 24.30 38.75 8.18
N GLY A 632 24.67 39.73 9.04
CA GLY A 632 23.82 40.87 9.42
C GLY A 632 23.30 41.78 8.27
N ASP A 633 23.68 41.53 7.03
CA ASP A 633 23.25 42.27 5.83
C ASP A 633 22.10 41.55 5.05
N ALA A 634 21.59 40.41 5.56
CA ALA A 634 20.58 39.60 4.85
C ALA A 634 19.20 40.28 4.73
N GLU A 635 18.88 41.22 5.62
CA GLU A 635 17.62 41.97 5.56
C GLU A 635 17.61 43.11 4.51
N GLU A 636 18.80 43.58 4.04
CA GLU A 636 18.88 44.71 3.13
C GLU A 636 18.91 44.31 1.64
N THR A 637 19.42 43.13 1.31
CA THR A 637 19.55 42.68 -0.10
C THR A 637 19.30 41.19 -0.29
N LEU A 638 18.52 40.85 -1.32
CA LEU A 638 18.23 39.45 -1.65
C LEU A 638 19.49 38.72 -2.17
N TYR A 639 20.37 39.40 -2.86
CA TYR A 639 21.61 38.84 -3.41
C TYR A 639 22.83 39.67 -2.97
N HIS A 640 23.86 39.00 -2.49
CA HIS A 640 25.13 39.64 -2.09
C HIS A 640 26.33 38.83 -2.61
N MET A 641 27.54 39.38 -2.58
CA MET A 641 28.75 38.63 -2.91
C MET A 641 28.91 37.47 -1.94
N TYR A 642 29.25 36.29 -2.49
CA TYR A 642 29.39 35.06 -1.66
C TYR A 642 30.41 35.29 -0.52
N GLN A 643 29.96 35.07 0.67
CA GLN A 643 30.77 34.97 1.88
C GLN A 643 30.58 33.62 2.50
N LYS A 644 31.62 33.03 3.10
CA LYS A 644 31.51 31.77 3.78
C LYS A 644 30.52 31.93 4.95
N PRO A 645 29.40 31.19 4.98
CA PRO A 645 28.41 31.31 6.04
C PRO A 645 29.04 31.07 7.40
N GLN A 646 28.65 31.88 8.39
CA GLN A 646 28.93 31.59 9.78
C GLN A 646 28.03 30.43 10.24
N LYS A 647 28.52 29.66 11.19
CA LYS A 647 27.77 28.49 11.71
C LYS A 647 28.00 28.30 13.20
N GLN A 648 26.95 27.87 13.87
CA GLN A 648 26.95 27.52 15.28
C GLN A 648 26.80 26.01 15.45
N LYS A 649 27.55 25.40 16.37
CA LYS A 649 27.42 24.00 16.73
C LYS A 649 26.08 23.79 17.44
N VAL A 650 25.33 22.77 17.04
CA VAL A 650 24.03 22.38 17.62
C VAL A 650 23.92 20.87 17.72
N ARG A 651 23.01 20.41 18.55
CA ARG A 651 22.52 19.02 18.48
C ARG A 651 21.30 19.00 17.57
N LEU A 652 21.23 18.03 16.66
CA LEU A 652 20.11 17.77 15.80
C LEU A 652 19.27 16.65 16.41
N HIS A 653 17.97 16.87 16.55
CA HIS A 653 17.03 15.95 17.17
C HIS A 653 16.12 15.37 16.12
N TYR A 654 16.25 14.07 15.86
CA TYR A 654 15.50 13.34 14.86
C TYR A 654 14.43 12.46 15.51
N ILE A 655 13.24 12.41 14.90
CA ILE A 655 12.16 11.50 15.23
C ILE A 655 11.92 10.51 14.09
N PRO A 656 11.31 9.34 14.34
CA PRO A 656 10.90 8.43 13.27
C PRO A 656 9.98 9.12 12.27
N TYR A 657 10.28 8.99 10.97
CA TYR A 657 9.53 9.68 9.91
C TYR A 657 8.01 9.42 10.00
N TYR A 658 7.58 8.20 10.31
CA TYR A 658 6.14 7.90 10.38
C TYR A 658 5.40 8.68 11.48
N THR A 659 6.11 9.30 12.43
CA THR A 659 5.52 10.05 13.55
C THR A 659 5.40 11.55 13.32
N TRP A 660 5.91 12.08 12.20
CA TRP A 660 5.86 13.52 11.94
C TRP A 660 4.42 14.06 11.88
N ALA A 661 4.23 15.36 12.13
CA ALA A 661 2.96 16.08 12.14
C ALA A 661 1.91 15.61 13.18
N ASN A 662 2.23 14.66 14.08
CA ASN A 662 1.31 14.31 15.16
C ASN A 662 1.25 15.38 16.26
N ARG A 663 2.20 16.30 16.29
CA ARG A 663 2.29 17.41 17.26
C ARG A 663 1.77 18.73 16.70
N GLY A 664 0.99 18.69 15.61
CA GLY A 664 0.46 19.84 14.88
C GLY A 664 1.38 20.31 13.76
N GLU A 665 0.95 21.39 13.10
CA GLU A 665 1.63 21.96 11.94
C GLU A 665 3.00 22.53 12.31
N ASN A 666 4.04 22.09 11.58
CA ASN A 666 5.41 22.58 11.71
C ASN A 666 6.27 22.13 10.49
N GLU A 667 7.47 22.72 10.33
CA GLU A 667 8.41 22.27 9.30
C GLU A 667 8.85 20.83 9.55
N MET A 668 9.08 20.08 8.47
CA MET A 668 9.64 18.73 8.50
C MET A 668 10.68 18.55 7.39
N GLN A 669 11.75 17.81 7.66
CA GLN A 669 12.80 17.55 6.68
C GLN A 669 13.45 16.16 6.93
N VAL A 670 13.53 15.33 5.88
CA VAL A 670 14.25 14.04 5.90
C VAL A 670 15.71 14.22 5.49
N TRP A 671 15.96 14.90 4.36
CA TRP A 671 17.29 15.07 3.78
C TRP A 671 17.97 16.33 4.32
N THR A 672 18.98 16.16 5.16
CA THR A 672 19.74 17.26 5.78
C THR A 672 21.03 17.50 5.01
N ARG A 673 21.39 18.77 4.77
CA ARG A 673 22.67 19.10 4.15
C ARG A 673 23.83 18.57 4.98
N VAL A 674 24.86 18.08 4.29
CA VAL A 674 26.06 17.57 4.93
C VAL A 674 27.09 18.68 5.04
N GLN A 675 27.71 18.80 6.19
CA GLN A 675 28.90 19.63 6.31
C GLN A 675 30.05 18.93 5.60
N ASN A 676 30.53 19.50 4.51
CA ASN A 676 31.78 19.04 3.94
C ASN A 676 32.94 19.36 4.90
N PRO A 677 33.89 18.46 5.07
CA PRO A 677 35.06 18.64 5.90
C PRO A 677 35.92 19.84 5.47
#